data_5beed76733b367f0f900e3d9531d8419
#
_entry.id   5beed76733b367f0f900e3d9531d8419
#
_cell.length_a   1.000
_cell.length_b   1.000
_cell.length_c   1.000
_cell.angle_alpha   90.00
_cell.angle_beta   90.00
_cell.angle_gamma   90.00
#
_symmetry.space_group_name_H-M   'P 1'
#
loop_
_entity.id
_entity.type
_entity.pdbx_description
1 polymer ?
#
loop_
_entity_poly.entity_id
_entity_poly.type
_entity_poly.pdbx_seq_one_letter_code
_entity_poly.pdbx_strand_id
1 'polypeptide(L)'
;MRILDSQGKPGGLCPLKHTDVKAEVSGFLARVTLTQEFHNPRDEKIEAVYHFPLPQRSAVDRLTMDVGGRVIRGEIKRREEAERLFAQARKEGRVAALLDQERPNIFTQSVTSIPPGATVKVAISYVETLPYEDGVYEFTFPMVVGPRYIPGKTAPGAGPDDAEPATAGTDQVPDAARITPPHMPTGMRPGHDVSVEVAIDAGVPLEQITSELHEIEVDRDSNHQAVVRLKEKDAIPDRDFTLRFGVGGMQIADAVLAHRGERGGYFTLMLQPPNRVGAEDVTPKELVFVLDTSGSMGGLPIETAKRVMRLALEGLYEHDTFNLITFSGDTSVLFDKPVPATKDNLRKANQFLEGKRGDGGTEMMKAIRAALADTDAQDHIRIVCFMTDGYVGNDMEIVGEIQRHPKARVFSFGIGNSVNRFLLDKMAEQGRGEAEYVFLNRGDQKDTEAAADAARRFYERVRSPLLTDISVDWNGLPVEDVYPKRLPDLFSAKPLFITGRYTGAASGVMRLRGKAAGADFLREINVDLPDSEERHDALASLWARTRIDDLMAQDYGGLQTGNVKKDVEEEITRLGLDYRLMTQFTSFIAVDDVVTAPGEAPQRAAVPMAMPNGMRMGAVGGLSESVVVTSSVETINTSSAEIATTIEHRRLDELPLNMRQATEFAKLVAGAAPT
;
A
#
# COMPACT_ATOMS: atom_id res chain seq x y z
N MET A 1 -0.03 0.87 -27.92
CA MET A 1 0.58 -0.47 -27.72
C MET A 1 -0.56 -1.50 -27.66
N ARG A 2 -0.42 -2.69 -28.22
CA ARG A 2 -1.51 -3.68 -28.25
C ARG A 2 -1.42 -4.56 -27.01
N ILE A 3 -2.52 -4.75 -26.30
CA ILE A 3 -2.67 -5.74 -25.25
C ILE A 3 -2.83 -7.09 -25.94
N LEU A 4 -2.18 -8.15 -25.46
CA LEU A 4 -2.45 -9.49 -25.89
C LEU A 4 -3.62 -10.04 -25.05
N ASP A 5 -4.57 -10.74 -25.69
CA ASP A 5 -5.61 -11.46 -24.98
C ASP A 5 -5.03 -12.70 -24.27
N SER A 6 -5.83 -13.41 -23.50
CA SER A 6 -5.44 -14.64 -22.79
C SER A 6 -4.92 -15.76 -23.71
N GLN A 7 -5.01 -15.59 -25.03
CA GLN A 7 -4.51 -16.53 -26.04
C GLN A 7 -3.28 -15.99 -26.80
N GLY A 8 -2.67 -14.86 -26.34
CA GLY A 8 -1.52 -14.26 -26.99
C GLY A 8 -1.83 -13.53 -28.31
N LYS A 9 -3.11 -13.36 -28.66
CA LYS A 9 -3.51 -12.58 -29.83
C LYS A 9 -3.57 -11.08 -29.46
N PRO A 10 -3.36 -10.18 -30.43
CA PRO A 10 -3.53 -8.74 -30.18
C PRO A 10 -4.96 -8.44 -29.71
N GLY A 11 -5.18 -8.35 -28.40
CA GLY A 11 -6.49 -8.21 -27.74
C GLY A 11 -7.01 -6.79 -27.66
N GLY A 12 -6.48 -5.87 -28.43
CA GLY A 12 -6.93 -4.47 -28.45
C GLY A 12 -5.92 -3.52 -27.82
N LEU A 13 -6.25 -2.24 -27.85
CA LEU A 13 -5.44 -1.14 -27.30
C LEU A 13 -5.90 -0.86 -25.87
N CYS A 14 -4.96 -0.55 -24.97
CA CYS A 14 -5.26 -0.11 -23.62
C CYS A 14 -6.10 1.19 -23.66
N PRO A 15 -7.25 1.26 -22.98
CA PRO A 15 -8.04 2.50 -22.95
C PRO A 15 -7.37 3.62 -22.14
N LEU A 16 -6.55 3.33 -21.13
CA LEU A 16 -5.75 4.33 -20.45
C LEU A 16 -4.48 4.60 -21.26
N LYS A 17 -4.23 5.87 -21.54
CA LYS A 17 -3.06 6.33 -22.30
C LYS A 17 -1.96 6.84 -21.41
N HIS A 18 -2.31 7.68 -20.47
CA HIS A 18 -1.38 8.43 -19.66
C HIS A 18 -1.99 8.75 -18.28
N THR A 19 -1.13 8.80 -17.28
CA THR A 19 -1.44 9.36 -15.96
C THR A 19 -0.45 10.47 -15.65
N ASP A 20 -0.93 11.70 -15.54
CA ASP A 20 -0.12 12.87 -15.16
C ASP A 20 -0.34 13.19 -13.69
N VAL A 21 0.74 13.22 -12.89
CA VAL A 21 0.73 13.45 -11.45
C VAL A 21 1.43 14.76 -11.15
N LYS A 22 0.71 15.71 -10.56
CA LYS A 22 1.25 16.99 -10.11
C LYS A 22 1.04 17.14 -8.62
N ALA A 23 2.12 17.30 -7.89
CA ALA A 23 2.12 17.52 -6.45
C ALA A 23 2.64 18.92 -6.13
N GLU A 24 1.93 19.63 -5.27
CA GLU A 24 2.33 20.91 -4.66
C GLU A 24 2.57 20.69 -3.18
N VAL A 25 3.83 20.79 -2.76
CA VAL A 25 4.27 20.60 -1.38
C VAL A 25 4.50 21.94 -0.73
N SER A 26 3.84 22.17 0.41
CA SER A 26 4.02 23.35 1.26
C SER A 26 4.28 22.91 2.69
N GLY A 27 5.53 23.06 3.14
CA GLY A 27 5.97 22.51 4.43
C GLY A 27 5.74 20.98 4.48
N PHE A 28 4.91 20.53 5.40
CA PHE A 28 4.56 19.10 5.57
C PHE A 28 3.24 18.67 4.88
N LEU A 29 2.61 19.57 4.15
CA LEU A 29 1.37 19.30 3.41
C LEU A 29 1.67 19.12 1.92
N ALA A 30 1.06 18.12 1.31
CA ALA A 30 1.05 17.95 -0.14
C ALA A 30 -0.38 17.95 -0.66
N ARG A 31 -0.63 18.72 -1.73
CA ARG A 31 -1.82 18.63 -2.58
C ARG A 31 -1.42 17.99 -3.88
N VAL A 32 -2.06 16.90 -4.23
CA VAL A 32 -1.75 16.12 -5.43
C VAL A 32 -2.96 16.12 -6.35
N THR A 33 -2.72 16.37 -7.63
CA THR A 33 -3.71 16.20 -8.69
C THR A 33 -3.18 15.16 -9.67
N LEU A 34 -3.92 14.10 -9.86
CA LEU A 34 -3.62 13.09 -10.87
C LEU A 34 -4.67 13.19 -11.99
N THR A 35 -4.21 13.23 -13.25
CA THR A 35 -5.07 13.29 -14.43
C THR A 35 -4.88 12.01 -15.24
N GLN A 36 -5.94 11.24 -15.38
CA GLN A 36 -5.98 9.99 -16.16
C GLN A 36 -6.60 10.28 -17.52
N GLU A 37 -5.89 9.96 -18.60
CA GLU A 37 -6.35 10.13 -19.97
C GLU A 37 -6.83 8.79 -20.55
N PHE A 38 -8.16 8.66 -20.71
CA PHE A 38 -8.81 7.51 -21.33
C PHE A 38 -9.12 7.79 -22.78
N HIS A 39 -8.73 6.90 -23.67
CA HIS A 39 -9.00 6.98 -25.11
C HIS A 39 -9.67 5.70 -25.59
N ASN A 40 -10.71 5.83 -26.37
CA ASN A 40 -11.35 4.69 -27.01
C ASN A 40 -10.75 4.42 -28.41
N PRO A 41 -9.89 3.42 -28.56
CA PRO A 41 -9.29 3.07 -29.84
C PRO A 41 -10.15 2.13 -30.70
N ARG A 42 -11.36 1.77 -30.24
CA ARG A 42 -12.25 0.80 -30.88
C ARG A 42 -13.31 1.52 -31.71
N ASP A 43 -13.96 0.75 -32.61
CA ASP A 43 -15.07 1.26 -33.44
C ASP A 43 -16.41 1.28 -32.69
N GLU A 44 -16.46 0.69 -31.50
CA GLU A 44 -17.63 0.66 -30.63
C GLU A 44 -17.37 1.49 -29.36
N LYS A 45 -18.45 1.96 -28.70
CA LYS A 45 -18.31 2.64 -27.40
C LYS A 45 -17.83 1.69 -26.32
N ILE A 46 -16.98 2.20 -25.42
CA ILE A 46 -16.41 1.40 -24.33
C ILE A 46 -16.75 1.95 -22.95
N GLU A 47 -16.64 1.06 -21.96
CA GLU A 47 -16.53 1.40 -20.54
C GLU A 47 -15.13 0.98 -20.07
N ALA A 48 -14.30 1.96 -19.73
CA ALA A 48 -12.96 1.72 -19.17
C ALA A 48 -13.07 1.56 -17.65
N VAL A 49 -12.40 0.53 -17.10
CA VAL A 49 -12.30 0.28 -15.66
C VAL A 49 -10.83 0.17 -15.29
N TYR A 50 -10.37 1.04 -14.40
CA TYR A 50 -8.99 1.11 -13.95
C TYR A 50 -8.90 1.10 -12.44
N HIS A 51 -8.17 0.12 -11.88
CA HIS A 51 -7.83 0.06 -10.47
C HIS A 51 -6.47 0.72 -10.28
N PHE A 52 -6.30 1.51 -9.24
CA PHE A 52 -5.02 2.17 -8.95
C PHE A 52 -4.87 2.45 -7.45
N PRO A 53 -3.64 2.55 -6.96
CA PRO A 53 -3.39 2.87 -5.57
C PRO A 53 -3.30 4.38 -5.35
N LEU A 54 -3.65 4.83 -4.13
CA LEU A 54 -3.29 6.14 -3.58
C LEU A 54 -2.72 5.93 -2.17
N PRO A 55 -1.98 6.92 -1.62
CA PRO A 55 -1.53 6.85 -0.25
C PRO A 55 -2.71 6.68 0.72
N GLN A 56 -2.56 5.84 1.73
CA GLN A 56 -3.67 5.52 2.66
C GLN A 56 -4.23 6.73 3.40
N ARG A 57 -3.40 7.76 3.64
CA ARG A 57 -3.80 9.01 4.33
C ARG A 57 -4.31 10.07 3.37
N SER A 58 -4.44 9.75 2.09
CA SER A 58 -4.96 10.70 1.12
C SER A 58 -6.42 11.02 1.39
N ALA A 59 -6.71 12.32 1.55
CA ALA A 59 -8.07 12.83 1.62
C ALA A 59 -8.49 13.28 0.21
N VAL A 60 -9.13 12.37 -0.55
CA VAL A 60 -9.63 12.66 -1.89
C VAL A 60 -10.86 13.56 -1.79
N ASP A 61 -10.74 14.80 -2.25
CA ASP A 61 -11.73 15.87 -2.06
C ASP A 61 -12.32 16.45 -3.35
N ARG A 62 -11.76 16.11 -4.52
CA ARG A 62 -12.20 16.65 -5.82
C ARG A 62 -12.09 15.61 -6.92
N LEU A 63 -13.08 15.67 -7.83
CA LEU A 63 -13.06 14.96 -9.10
C LEU A 63 -13.58 15.90 -10.18
N THR A 64 -12.91 15.92 -11.35
CA THR A 64 -13.40 16.59 -12.56
C THR A 64 -13.24 15.67 -13.75
N MET A 65 -14.16 15.76 -14.71
CA MET A 65 -14.13 15.02 -15.97
C MET A 65 -14.17 16.02 -17.12
N ASP A 66 -13.23 15.91 -18.05
CA ASP A 66 -13.20 16.68 -19.30
C ASP A 66 -13.58 15.78 -20.48
N VAL A 67 -14.61 16.16 -21.19
CA VAL A 67 -15.10 15.49 -22.40
C VAL A 67 -15.10 16.49 -23.56
N GLY A 68 -14.06 16.47 -24.39
CA GLY A 68 -13.94 17.35 -25.56
C GLY A 68 -13.96 18.84 -25.20
N GLY A 69 -13.30 19.23 -24.09
CA GLY A 69 -13.21 20.61 -23.60
C GLY A 69 -14.36 21.04 -22.67
N ARG A 70 -15.34 20.17 -22.41
CA ARG A 70 -16.38 20.40 -21.39
C ARG A 70 -15.94 19.82 -20.07
N VAL A 71 -15.72 20.69 -19.08
CA VAL A 71 -15.29 20.28 -17.74
C VAL A 71 -16.50 20.12 -16.83
N ILE A 72 -16.74 18.89 -16.39
CA ILE A 72 -17.81 18.49 -15.49
C ILE A 72 -17.21 18.28 -14.10
N ARG A 73 -17.74 18.96 -13.09
CA ARG A 73 -17.32 18.78 -11.70
C ARG A 73 -18.05 17.59 -11.09
N GLY A 74 -17.30 16.70 -10.47
CA GLY A 74 -17.86 15.57 -9.75
C GLY A 74 -18.58 16.00 -8.46
N GLU A 75 -19.65 15.29 -8.18
CA GLU A 75 -20.40 15.38 -6.93
C GLU A 75 -20.09 14.18 -6.05
N ILE A 76 -19.99 14.42 -4.75
CA ILE A 76 -19.90 13.33 -3.75
C ILE A 76 -21.31 12.87 -3.40
N LYS A 77 -21.53 11.58 -3.44
CA LYS A 77 -22.82 10.93 -3.13
C LYS A 77 -22.60 9.70 -2.26
N ARG A 78 -23.65 9.20 -1.64
CA ARG A 78 -23.63 7.84 -1.10
C ARG A 78 -23.26 6.87 -2.23
N ARG A 79 -22.44 5.87 -1.94
CA ARG A 79 -21.90 4.94 -2.95
C ARG A 79 -23.01 4.34 -3.84
N GLU A 80 -24.06 3.80 -3.23
CA GLU A 80 -25.19 3.22 -3.96
C GLU A 80 -25.92 4.21 -4.87
N GLU A 81 -26.02 5.48 -4.44
CA GLU A 81 -26.61 6.55 -5.26
C GLU A 81 -25.71 6.88 -6.45
N ALA A 82 -24.41 6.99 -6.24
CA ALA A 82 -23.44 7.25 -7.31
C ALA A 82 -23.41 6.12 -8.34
N GLU A 83 -23.40 4.87 -7.90
CA GLU A 83 -23.46 3.68 -8.76
C GLU A 83 -24.77 3.64 -9.58
N ARG A 84 -25.90 4.00 -8.97
CA ARG A 84 -27.19 4.11 -9.68
C ARG A 84 -27.16 5.20 -10.75
N LEU A 85 -26.63 6.38 -10.44
CA LEU A 85 -26.51 7.49 -11.41
C LEU A 85 -25.58 7.11 -12.56
N PHE A 86 -24.47 6.42 -12.28
CA PHE A 86 -23.56 5.91 -13.28
C PHE A 86 -24.24 4.88 -14.20
N ALA A 87 -24.97 3.93 -13.63
CA ALA A 87 -25.72 2.94 -14.40
C ALA A 87 -26.81 3.59 -15.28
N GLN A 88 -27.46 4.65 -14.78
CA GLN A 88 -28.43 5.43 -15.57
C GLN A 88 -27.75 6.13 -16.74
N ALA A 89 -26.63 6.86 -16.51
CA ALA A 89 -25.86 7.54 -17.54
C ALA A 89 -25.39 6.56 -18.64
N ARG A 90 -24.90 5.38 -18.20
CA ARG A 90 -24.51 4.27 -19.09
C ARG A 90 -25.66 3.84 -20.00
N LYS A 91 -26.86 3.65 -19.45
CA LYS A 91 -28.06 3.26 -20.19
C LYS A 91 -28.51 4.34 -21.17
N GLU A 92 -28.40 5.61 -20.79
CA GLU A 92 -28.75 6.77 -21.61
C GLU A 92 -27.69 7.10 -22.66
N GLY A 93 -26.51 6.46 -22.64
CA GLY A 93 -25.40 6.73 -23.56
C GLY A 93 -24.70 8.07 -23.28
N ARG A 94 -24.75 8.53 -22.04
CA ARG A 94 -24.01 9.71 -21.56
C ARG A 94 -22.64 9.30 -21.03
N VAL A 95 -21.62 10.09 -21.28
CA VAL A 95 -20.30 9.87 -20.68
C VAL A 95 -20.40 10.17 -19.19
N ALA A 96 -19.92 9.25 -18.37
CA ALA A 96 -19.86 9.45 -16.93
C ALA A 96 -18.60 8.84 -16.34
N ALA A 97 -18.08 9.45 -15.27
CA ALA A 97 -16.96 8.96 -14.49
C ALA A 97 -17.42 8.69 -13.06
N LEU A 98 -17.18 7.47 -12.57
CA LEU A 98 -17.43 7.03 -11.20
C LEU A 98 -16.10 6.67 -10.55
N LEU A 99 -15.82 7.23 -9.38
CA LEU A 99 -14.65 6.90 -8.58
C LEU A 99 -15.10 6.29 -7.26
N ASP A 100 -14.68 5.04 -7.02
CA ASP A 100 -14.97 4.26 -5.82
C ASP A 100 -13.69 3.96 -5.04
N GLN A 101 -13.80 3.96 -3.71
CA GLN A 101 -12.75 3.48 -2.82
C GLN A 101 -13.06 2.04 -2.36
N GLU A 102 -12.22 1.09 -2.77
CA GLU A 102 -12.40 -0.32 -2.41
C GLU A 102 -11.72 -0.66 -1.08
N ARG A 103 -10.54 -0.12 -0.88
CA ARG A 103 -9.75 -0.14 0.35
C ARG A 103 -9.18 1.27 0.58
N PRO A 104 -8.70 1.61 1.78
CA PRO A 104 -8.11 2.94 2.03
C PRO A 104 -7.05 3.36 1.02
N ASN A 105 -6.39 2.40 0.37
CA ASN A 105 -5.34 2.62 -0.61
C ASN A 105 -5.64 2.06 -2.01
N ILE A 106 -6.84 1.52 -2.28
CA ILE A 106 -7.23 0.97 -3.60
C ILE A 106 -8.48 1.68 -4.08
N PHE A 107 -8.41 2.21 -5.29
CA PHE A 107 -9.46 2.96 -5.95
C PHE A 107 -9.81 2.35 -7.29
N THR A 108 -11.08 2.48 -7.68
CA THR A 108 -11.60 2.05 -8.98
C THR A 108 -12.16 3.25 -9.70
N GLN A 109 -11.54 3.62 -10.83
CA GLN A 109 -12.08 4.61 -11.76
C GLN A 109 -12.81 3.91 -12.89
N SER A 110 -14.09 4.13 -13.01
CA SER A 110 -14.91 3.69 -14.14
C SER A 110 -15.31 4.88 -15.00
N VAL A 111 -15.12 4.77 -16.33
CA VAL A 111 -15.55 5.78 -17.28
C VAL A 111 -16.39 5.11 -18.36
N THR A 112 -17.68 5.41 -18.41
CA THR A 112 -18.61 4.75 -19.33
C THR A 112 -18.93 5.57 -20.58
N SER A 113 -19.45 4.89 -21.59
CA SER A 113 -19.97 5.46 -22.85
C SER A 113 -18.97 6.34 -23.61
N ILE A 114 -17.67 6.00 -23.55
CA ILE A 114 -16.63 6.70 -24.32
C ILE A 114 -16.86 6.39 -25.81
N PRO A 115 -17.18 7.38 -26.66
CA PRO A 115 -17.41 7.13 -28.09
C PRO A 115 -16.15 6.66 -28.82
N PRO A 116 -16.27 6.01 -29.97
CA PRO A 116 -15.15 5.68 -30.84
C PRO A 116 -14.24 6.87 -31.14
N GLY A 117 -12.93 6.69 -30.96
CA GLY A 117 -11.92 7.73 -31.19
C GLY A 117 -11.88 8.88 -30.20
N ALA A 118 -12.83 8.92 -29.23
CA ALA A 118 -12.89 10.01 -28.25
C ALA A 118 -11.88 9.82 -27.12
N THR A 119 -11.48 10.96 -26.51
CA THR A 119 -10.64 11.01 -25.31
C THR A 119 -11.42 11.66 -24.17
N VAL A 120 -11.36 11.06 -22.99
CA VAL A 120 -11.92 11.59 -21.74
C VAL A 120 -10.79 11.71 -20.73
N LYS A 121 -10.65 12.89 -20.09
CA LYS A 121 -9.70 13.09 -19.01
C LYS A 121 -10.44 13.14 -17.68
N VAL A 122 -9.97 12.38 -16.69
CA VAL A 122 -10.49 12.42 -15.32
C VAL A 122 -9.38 12.90 -14.41
N ALA A 123 -9.59 14.03 -13.76
CA ALA A 123 -8.65 14.57 -12.79
C ALA A 123 -9.20 14.38 -11.36
N ILE A 124 -8.38 13.83 -10.50
CA ILE A 124 -8.65 13.52 -9.09
C ILE A 124 -7.67 14.34 -8.25
N SER A 125 -8.13 15.00 -7.20
CA SER A 125 -7.26 15.71 -6.28
C SER A 125 -7.42 15.19 -4.86
N TYR A 126 -6.29 15.12 -4.15
CA TYR A 126 -6.25 14.76 -2.73
C TYR A 126 -5.21 15.59 -1.98
N VAL A 127 -5.34 15.62 -0.65
CA VAL A 127 -4.35 16.19 0.27
C VAL A 127 -3.84 15.14 1.22
N GLU A 128 -2.57 15.28 1.59
CA GLU A 128 -1.92 14.40 2.57
C GLU A 128 -0.86 15.15 3.39
N THR A 129 -0.48 14.56 4.52
CA THR A 129 0.69 14.98 5.31
C THR A 129 1.89 14.13 4.97
N LEU A 130 3.02 14.78 4.68
CA LEU A 130 4.26 14.09 4.35
C LEU A 130 4.93 13.51 5.60
N PRO A 131 5.40 12.26 5.56
CA PRO A 131 6.32 11.73 6.55
C PRO A 131 7.59 12.59 6.63
N TYR A 132 8.07 12.80 7.85
CA TYR A 132 9.31 13.51 8.14
C TYR A 132 10.13 12.72 9.15
N GLU A 133 11.43 12.61 8.94
CA GLU A 133 12.37 11.97 9.86
C GLU A 133 13.77 12.55 9.68
N ASP A 134 14.42 12.93 10.78
CA ASP A 134 15.81 13.38 10.83
C ASP A 134 16.19 14.47 9.78
N GLY A 135 15.32 15.44 9.58
CA GLY A 135 15.57 16.52 8.62
C GLY A 135 15.11 16.21 7.19
N VAL A 136 14.50 15.05 6.93
CA VAL A 136 14.11 14.61 5.58
C VAL A 136 12.60 14.40 5.50
N TYR A 137 11.96 15.02 4.52
CA TYR A 137 10.60 14.70 4.11
C TYR A 137 10.59 13.61 3.03
N GLU A 138 9.57 12.75 3.06
CA GLU A 138 9.32 11.75 2.03
C GLU A 138 7.95 11.98 1.38
N PHE A 139 7.94 12.19 0.06
CA PHE A 139 6.73 12.14 -0.76
C PHE A 139 6.71 10.81 -1.51
N THR A 140 5.63 10.04 -1.37
CA THR A 140 5.46 8.77 -2.08
C THR A 140 4.17 8.76 -2.88
N PHE A 141 4.27 8.50 -4.19
CA PHE A 141 3.15 8.23 -5.05
C PHE A 141 3.16 6.74 -5.45
N PRO A 142 2.22 5.92 -4.92
CA PRO A 142 2.13 4.51 -5.27
C PRO A 142 1.61 4.37 -6.70
N MET A 143 2.24 3.51 -7.52
CA MET A 143 1.89 3.37 -8.94
C MET A 143 1.23 2.05 -9.27
N VAL A 144 1.38 1.03 -8.43
CA VAL A 144 0.93 -0.33 -8.74
C VAL A 144 0.27 -1.00 -7.53
N VAL A 145 -0.82 -1.73 -7.79
CA VAL A 145 -1.40 -2.66 -6.81
C VAL A 145 -0.88 -4.04 -7.16
N GLY A 146 -0.08 -4.64 -6.30
CA GLY A 146 0.43 -5.99 -6.52
C GLY A 146 -0.67 -7.05 -6.42
N PRO A 147 -0.48 -8.22 -7.07
CA PRO A 147 -1.39 -9.35 -6.92
C PRO A 147 -1.40 -9.80 -5.45
N ARG A 148 -2.61 -10.05 -4.91
CA ARG A 148 -2.81 -10.37 -3.50
C ARG A 148 -3.08 -11.85 -3.30
N TYR A 149 -2.56 -12.44 -2.25
CA TYR A 149 -3.00 -13.71 -1.74
C TYR A 149 -4.39 -13.56 -1.10
N ILE A 150 -5.36 -14.37 -1.55
CA ILE A 150 -6.74 -14.35 -1.06
C ILE A 150 -6.96 -15.58 -0.17
N PRO A 151 -6.89 -15.44 1.16
CA PRO A 151 -7.13 -16.55 2.07
C PRO A 151 -8.61 -16.93 2.14
N GLY A 152 -8.91 -18.13 2.66
CA GLY A 152 -10.26 -18.60 2.90
C GLY A 152 -10.77 -19.60 1.86
N LYS A 153 -12.04 -19.99 2.03
CA LYS A 153 -12.73 -20.93 1.14
C LYS A 153 -13.61 -20.15 0.18
N THR A 154 -13.61 -20.52 -1.09
CA THR A 154 -14.48 -19.92 -2.12
C THR A 154 -15.93 -19.95 -1.66
N ALA A 155 -16.61 -18.81 -1.74
CA ALA A 155 -18.02 -18.69 -1.35
C ALA A 155 -18.92 -19.56 -2.22
N PRO A 156 -19.95 -20.24 -1.66
CA PRO A 156 -20.89 -21.02 -2.45
C PRO A 156 -21.63 -20.12 -3.45
N GLY A 157 -21.56 -20.44 -4.74
CA GLY A 157 -22.25 -19.70 -5.80
C GLY A 157 -21.35 -18.85 -6.69
N ALA A 158 -20.06 -18.74 -6.41
CA ALA A 158 -19.08 -18.27 -7.38
C ALA A 158 -18.88 -19.37 -8.43
N GLY A 159 -19.65 -19.28 -9.53
CA GLY A 159 -19.65 -20.30 -10.59
C GLY A 159 -18.34 -20.28 -11.36
N PRO A 160 -17.95 -21.42 -11.96
CA PRO A 160 -16.73 -21.53 -12.75
C PRO A 160 -16.74 -20.75 -14.07
N ASP A 161 -17.88 -20.15 -14.44
CA ASP A 161 -18.08 -19.58 -15.76
C ASP A 161 -17.76 -18.07 -15.89
N ASP A 162 -17.64 -17.31 -14.77
CA ASP A 162 -17.56 -15.84 -14.83
C ASP A 162 -16.33 -15.19 -14.16
N ALA A 163 -15.48 -15.92 -13.46
CA ALA A 163 -14.27 -15.34 -12.83
C ALA A 163 -13.08 -16.32 -12.90
N GLU A 164 -11.90 -15.79 -13.21
CA GLU A 164 -10.68 -16.53 -12.94
C GLU A 164 -10.64 -16.93 -11.45
N PRO A 165 -10.22 -18.14 -11.08
CA PRO A 165 -10.23 -18.61 -9.69
C PRO A 165 -9.54 -17.68 -8.69
N ALA A 166 -8.58 -16.89 -9.14
CA ALA A 166 -7.83 -15.92 -8.35
C ALA A 166 -8.64 -14.68 -7.93
N THR A 167 -9.80 -14.42 -8.54
CA THR A 167 -10.65 -13.25 -8.26
C THR A 167 -11.96 -13.63 -7.58
N ALA A 168 -12.21 -14.93 -7.32
CA ALA A 168 -13.41 -15.37 -6.63
C ALA A 168 -13.38 -14.94 -5.16
N GLY A 169 -14.49 -14.34 -4.68
CA GLY A 169 -14.65 -14.00 -3.28
C GLY A 169 -14.61 -15.23 -2.37
N THR A 170 -13.99 -15.09 -1.20
CA THR A 170 -13.92 -16.13 -0.18
C THR A 170 -14.70 -15.74 1.08
N ASP A 171 -14.85 -16.68 2.02
CA ASP A 171 -15.45 -16.41 3.33
C ASP A 171 -14.64 -15.40 4.17
N GLN A 172 -13.34 -15.23 3.90
CA GLN A 172 -12.47 -14.25 4.56
C GLN A 172 -12.30 -12.95 3.75
N VAL A 173 -12.43 -13.01 2.43
CA VAL A 173 -12.27 -11.87 1.51
C VAL A 173 -13.42 -11.88 0.49
N PRO A 174 -14.63 -11.47 0.91
CA PRO A 174 -15.79 -11.54 0.01
C PRO A 174 -15.70 -10.61 -1.20
N ASP A 175 -14.91 -9.56 -1.13
CA ASP A 175 -14.69 -8.55 -2.15
C ASP A 175 -13.38 -8.73 -2.97
N ALA A 176 -12.83 -9.95 -3.01
CA ALA A 176 -11.57 -10.25 -3.69
C ALA A 176 -11.49 -9.71 -5.13
N ALA A 177 -12.57 -9.84 -5.91
CA ALA A 177 -12.64 -9.33 -7.29
C ALA A 177 -12.46 -7.81 -7.40
N ARG A 178 -12.77 -7.05 -6.34
CA ARG A 178 -12.69 -5.59 -6.31
C ARG A 178 -11.29 -5.09 -5.95
N ILE A 179 -10.49 -5.93 -5.31
CA ILE A 179 -9.14 -5.57 -4.83
C ILE A 179 -8.02 -6.29 -5.58
N THR A 180 -8.37 -7.15 -6.54
CA THR A 180 -7.41 -7.90 -7.36
C THR A 180 -7.56 -7.50 -8.83
N PRO A 181 -6.86 -6.42 -9.27
CA PRO A 181 -6.92 -5.99 -10.67
C PRO A 181 -6.26 -7.03 -11.60
N PRO A 182 -6.62 -7.06 -12.90
CA PRO A 182 -5.92 -7.87 -13.86
C PRO A 182 -4.47 -7.38 -14.03
N HIS A 183 -3.50 -8.29 -14.02
CA HIS A 183 -2.08 -7.98 -14.18
C HIS A 183 -1.56 -8.44 -15.55
N MET A 184 -0.62 -7.66 -16.08
CA MET A 184 0.14 -8.06 -17.25
C MET A 184 1.13 -9.16 -16.89
N PRO A 185 1.37 -10.14 -17.78
CA PRO A 185 2.45 -11.10 -17.59
C PRO A 185 3.80 -10.41 -17.36
N THR A 186 4.66 -11.04 -16.56
CA THR A 186 6.01 -10.52 -16.26
C THR A 186 6.76 -10.20 -17.56
N GLY A 187 7.31 -8.96 -17.65
CA GLY A 187 8.03 -8.47 -18.81
C GLY A 187 7.17 -7.82 -19.90
N MET A 188 5.84 -7.78 -19.73
CA MET A 188 4.94 -7.04 -20.62
C MET A 188 4.57 -5.69 -20.03
N ARG A 189 4.43 -4.68 -20.90
CA ARG A 189 4.00 -3.31 -20.49
C ARG A 189 2.49 -3.19 -20.52
N PRO A 190 1.86 -2.50 -19.53
CA PRO A 190 0.40 -2.32 -19.47
C PRO A 190 -0.17 -1.42 -20.57
N GLY A 191 0.66 -0.71 -21.32
CA GLY A 191 0.26 0.10 -22.47
C GLY A 191 -0.06 1.55 -22.14
N HIS A 192 0.11 1.97 -20.88
CA HIS A 192 0.06 3.36 -20.44
C HIS A 192 1.38 3.77 -19.77
N ASP A 193 1.59 5.04 -19.64
CA ASP A 193 2.75 5.63 -19.00
C ASP A 193 2.32 6.62 -17.90
N VAL A 194 3.30 7.10 -17.13
CA VAL A 194 3.09 8.06 -16.04
C VAL A 194 4.12 9.18 -16.13
N SER A 195 3.67 10.42 -15.88
CA SER A 195 4.52 11.56 -15.60
C SER A 195 4.30 12.03 -14.15
N VAL A 196 5.38 12.47 -13.50
CA VAL A 196 5.32 13.01 -12.14
C VAL A 196 6.08 14.33 -12.09
N GLU A 197 5.41 15.35 -11.58
CA GLU A 197 6.01 16.65 -11.26
C GLU A 197 5.69 17.00 -9.81
N VAL A 198 6.70 17.37 -9.04
CA VAL A 198 6.57 17.76 -7.63
C VAL A 198 7.16 19.16 -7.46
N ALA A 199 6.31 20.16 -7.23
CA ALA A 199 6.70 21.49 -6.85
C ALA A 199 6.82 21.58 -5.33
N ILE A 200 8.01 21.91 -4.81
CA ILE A 200 8.31 21.98 -3.39
C ILE A 200 8.51 23.43 -2.99
N ASP A 201 7.79 23.89 -1.97
CA ASP A 201 8.09 25.08 -1.19
C ASP A 201 8.23 24.67 0.27
N ALA A 202 9.46 24.45 0.70
CA ALA A 202 9.74 23.97 2.04
C ALA A 202 9.68 25.08 3.09
N GLY A 203 9.71 26.36 2.67
CA GLY A 203 9.80 27.51 3.60
C GLY A 203 11.14 27.64 4.34
N VAL A 204 12.02 26.63 4.22
CA VAL A 204 13.37 26.53 4.80
C VAL A 204 14.33 26.01 3.73
N PRO A 205 15.67 26.22 3.89
CA PRO A 205 16.62 25.78 2.89
C PRO A 205 16.51 24.27 2.56
N LEU A 206 16.41 23.96 1.27
CA LEU A 206 16.41 22.60 0.74
C LEU A 206 17.86 22.10 0.60
N GLU A 207 18.14 20.95 1.18
CA GLU A 207 19.43 20.28 1.06
C GLU A 207 19.43 19.29 -0.12
N GLN A 208 19.62 18.02 0.13
CA GLN A 208 19.63 16.98 -0.89
C GLN A 208 18.21 16.61 -1.31
N ILE A 209 17.97 16.48 -2.61
CA ILE A 209 16.73 15.96 -3.20
C ILE A 209 17.10 14.70 -3.98
N THR A 210 16.49 13.57 -3.63
CA THR A 210 16.81 12.24 -4.21
C THR A 210 15.58 11.38 -4.43
N SER A 211 15.67 10.50 -5.43
CA SER A 211 14.75 9.37 -5.59
C SER A 211 15.58 8.10 -5.75
N GLU A 212 15.30 7.07 -4.95
CA GLU A 212 16.06 5.83 -4.98
C GLU A 212 15.66 4.92 -6.15
N LEU A 213 14.41 4.97 -6.56
CA LEU A 213 13.84 4.05 -7.54
C LEU A 213 13.75 4.64 -8.95
N HIS A 214 13.84 5.99 -9.10
CA HIS A 214 13.64 6.66 -10.37
C HIS A 214 14.72 7.71 -10.62
N GLU A 215 15.06 7.93 -11.88
CA GLU A 215 15.86 9.09 -12.27
C GLU A 215 15.00 10.34 -12.29
N ILE A 216 15.47 11.41 -11.66
CA ILE A 216 14.77 12.67 -11.54
C ILE A 216 15.59 13.83 -12.13
N GLU A 217 14.90 14.85 -12.59
CA GLU A 217 15.43 16.16 -12.92
C GLU A 217 14.99 17.13 -11.83
N VAL A 218 15.91 17.96 -11.34
CA VAL A 218 15.67 18.90 -10.25
C VAL A 218 16.03 20.30 -10.71
N ASP A 219 15.01 21.15 -10.83
CA ASP A 219 15.15 22.59 -11.11
C ASP A 219 14.96 23.34 -9.78
N ARG A 220 15.98 24.10 -9.35
CA ARG A 220 15.90 24.90 -8.13
C ARG A 220 15.63 26.36 -8.48
N ASP A 221 14.46 26.84 -8.08
CA ASP A 221 14.06 28.25 -8.28
C ASP A 221 14.68 29.17 -7.21
N SER A 222 14.89 28.63 -6.00
CA SER A 222 15.53 29.32 -4.88
C SER A 222 16.20 28.30 -3.92
N ASN A 223 16.71 28.77 -2.79
CA ASN A 223 17.23 27.89 -1.74
C ASN A 223 16.17 27.08 -1.00
N HIS A 224 14.90 27.44 -1.09
CA HIS A 224 13.75 26.78 -0.43
C HIS A 224 12.68 26.25 -1.39
N GLN A 225 12.86 26.52 -2.71
CA GLN A 225 11.91 26.08 -3.73
C GLN A 225 12.59 25.26 -4.82
N ALA A 226 11.95 24.18 -5.23
CA ALA A 226 12.39 23.33 -6.32
C ALA A 226 11.24 22.69 -7.04
N VAL A 227 11.41 22.42 -8.34
CA VAL A 227 10.51 21.58 -9.13
C VAL A 227 11.25 20.32 -9.52
N VAL A 228 10.67 19.17 -9.17
CA VAL A 228 11.23 17.85 -9.45
C VAL A 228 10.38 17.16 -10.48
N ARG A 229 11.00 16.62 -11.54
CA ARG A 229 10.31 15.89 -12.60
C ARG A 229 10.91 14.49 -12.75
N LEU A 230 10.05 13.55 -13.07
CA LEU A 230 10.48 12.24 -13.53
C LEU A 230 11.22 12.41 -14.87
N LYS A 231 12.49 11.99 -14.93
CA LYS A 231 13.34 12.22 -16.10
C LYS A 231 12.93 11.42 -17.32
N GLU A 232 12.44 10.23 -17.12
CA GLU A 232 11.87 9.39 -18.17
C GLU A 232 10.39 9.64 -18.30
N LYS A 233 9.98 10.39 -19.32
CA LYS A 233 8.56 10.70 -19.59
C LYS A 233 7.71 9.47 -19.88
N ASP A 234 8.34 8.36 -20.27
CA ASP A 234 7.71 7.07 -20.59
C ASP A 234 7.85 6.06 -19.43
N ALA A 235 7.88 6.52 -18.19
CA ALA A 235 8.05 5.66 -17.03
C ALA A 235 6.93 4.61 -16.95
N ILE A 236 7.32 3.35 -16.84
CA ILE A 236 6.39 2.25 -16.62
C ILE A 236 5.97 2.30 -15.16
N PRO A 237 4.66 2.31 -14.84
CA PRO A 237 4.19 2.30 -13.45
C PRO A 237 4.30 0.89 -12.83
N ASP A 238 5.52 0.39 -12.62
CA ASP A 238 5.80 -0.94 -12.05
C ASP A 238 6.42 -0.89 -10.65
N ARG A 239 6.66 0.32 -10.13
CA ARG A 239 7.21 0.59 -8.79
C ARG A 239 6.79 1.96 -8.31
N ASP A 240 6.75 2.15 -6.98
CA ASP A 240 6.32 3.40 -6.38
C ASP A 240 7.33 4.52 -6.64
N PHE A 241 6.83 5.72 -6.93
CA PHE A 241 7.68 6.92 -6.97
C PHE A 241 7.88 7.43 -5.55
N THR A 242 9.12 7.46 -5.09
CA THR A 242 9.49 7.99 -3.77
C THR A 242 10.52 9.10 -3.95
N LEU A 243 10.19 10.28 -3.42
CA LEU A 243 11.04 11.47 -3.42
C LEU A 243 11.40 11.84 -1.99
N ARG A 244 12.69 11.95 -1.68
CA ARG A 244 13.20 12.41 -0.40
C ARG A 244 13.89 13.75 -0.57
N PHE A 245 13.56 14.71 0.28
CA PHE A 245 14.21 16.01 0.28
C PHE A 245 14.56 16.43 1.72
N GLY A 246 15.84 16.72 1.90
CA GLY A 246 16.38 17.24 3.16
C GLY A 246 16.06 18.71 3.32
N VAL A 247 15.78 19.13 4.56
CA VAL A 247 15.60 20.54 4.91
C VAL A 247 16.65 20.93 5.95
N GLY A 248 17.45 21.94 5.60
CA GLY A 248 18.62 22.35 6.36
C GLY A 248 18.37 23.50 7.32
N GLY A 249 19.22 23.59 8.33
CA GLY A 249 19.46 24.80 9.11
C GLY A 249 18.64 25.03 10.36
N MET A 250 17.63 24.19 10.65
CA MET A 250 16.92 24.24 11.95
C MET A 250 16.42 22.85 12.33
N GLN A 251 16.64 22.46 13.59
CA GLN A 251 15.71 21.52 14.21
C GLN A 251 14.31 22.10 13.98
N ILE A 252 13.48 21.40 13.20
CA ILE A 252 12.10 21.84 13.01
C ILE A 252 11.49 21.97 14.39
N ALA A 253 11.15 23.20 14.75
CA ALA A 253 10.46 23.46 16.01
C ALA A 253 9.02 22.92 15.91
N ASP A 254 8.39 22.71 17.06
CA ASP A 254 6.96 22.42 17.10
C ASP A 254 6.21 23.45 16.26
N ALA A 255 5.33 22.96 15.38
CA ALA A 255 4.54 23.80 14.50
C ALA A 255 3.05 23.61 14.76
N VAL A 256 2.33 24.73 14.78
CA VAL A 256 0.86 24.76 14.88
C VAL A 256 0.34 25.39 13.60
N LEU A 257 -0.44 24.63 12.83
CA LEU A 257 -1.24 25.16 11.74
C LEU A 257 -2.70 25.21 12.19
N ALA A 258 -3.37 26.32 11.93
CA ALA A 258 -4.79 26.50 12.21
C ALA A 258 -5.53 26.96 10.95
N HIS A 259 -6.81 26.63 10.89
CA HIS A 259 -7.78 27.12 9.91
C HIS A 259 -9.11 27.34 10.60
N ARG A 260 -9.79 28.44 10.32
CA ARG A 260 -11.15 28.70 10.78
C ARG A 260 -11.97 29.38 9.71
N GLY A 261 -12.97 28.65 9.24
CA GLY A 261 -13.93 29.08 8.23
C GLY A 261 -15.36 28.75 8.64
N GLU A 262 -16.25 28.67 7.68
CA GLU A 262 -17.69 28.40 7.90
C GLU A 262 -17.98 27.09 8.65
N ARG A 263 -17.10 26.09 8.54
CA ARG A 263 -17.24 24.77 9.16
C ARG A 263 -16.67 24.70 10.59
N GLY A 264 -16.18 25.82 11.14
CA GLY A 264 -15.54 25.90 12.45
C GLY A 264 -14.02 25.95 12.38
N GLY A 265 -13.38 25.76 13.52
CA GLY A 265 -11.92 25.81 13.66
C GLY A 265 -11.29 24.40 13.59
N TYR A 266 -10.16 24.29 12.89
CA TYR A 266 -9.35 23.07 12.75
C TYR A 266 -7.89 23.41 13.00
N PHE A 267 -7.15 22.49 13.61
CA PHE A 267 -5.72 22.64 13.80
C PHE A 267 -4.97 21.32 13.57
N THR A 268 -3.71 21.45 13.22
CA THR A 268 -2.75 20.34 13.22
C THR A 268 -1.49 20.80 13.92
N LEU A 269 -1.05 20.03 14.91
CA LEU A 269 0.21 20.20 15.61
C LEU A 269 1.20 19.20 15.05
N MET A 270 2.39 19.67 14.73
CA MET A 270 3.57 18.84 14.47
C MET A 270 4.51 19.02 15.67
N LEU A 271 4.66 17.98 16.46
CA LEU A 271 5.47 17.98 17.67
C LEU A 271 6.75 17.20 17.43
N GLN A 272 7.88 17.85 17.61
CA GLN A 272 9.18 17.20 17.49
C GLN A 272 9.47 16.33 18.72
N PRO A 273 9.98 15.11 18.55
CA PRO A 273 10.45 14.31 19.65
C PRO A 273 11.66 14.97 20.35
N PRO A 274 11.93 14.61 21.59
CA PRO A 274 13.15 15.04 22.26
C PRO A 274 14.39 14.46 21.57
N ASN A 275 15.53 15.14 21.71
CA ASN A 275 16.81 14.58 21.29
C ASN A 275 17.09 13.26 22.02
N ARG A 276 17.76 12.32 21.35
CA ARG A 276 18.15 11.03 21.96
C ARG A 276 18.96 11.30 23.24
N VAL A 277 18.51 10.74 24.34
CA VAL A 277 19.24 10.71 25.61
C VAL A 277 20.23 9.54 25.57
N GLY A 278 21.43 9.69 26.15
CA GLY A 278 22.51 8.73 26.06
C GLY A 278 22.16 7.31 26.55
N ALA A 279 22.98 6.37 26.14
CA ALA A 279 22.76 4.91 26.12
C ALA A 279 22.71 4.20 27.50
N GLU A 280 22.50 4.88 28.63
CA GLU A 280 22.73 4.28 29.94
C GLU A 280 21.54 3.48 30.54
N ASP A 281 20.31 3.62 29.99
CA ASP A 281 19.12 2.92 30.50
C ASP A 281 18.45 2.08 29.40
N VAL A 282 19.05 0.93 29.07
CA VAL A 282 18.48 -0.02 28.11
C VAL A 282 17.54 -0.98 28.85
N THR A 283 16.25 -0.83 28.65
CA THR A 283 15.25 -1.82 29.12
C THR A 283 15.41 -3.15 28.37
N PRO A 284 15.49 -4.31 29.07
CA PRO A 284 15.52 -5.63 28.42
C PRO A 284 14.33 -5.83 27.47
N LYS A 285 14.55 -6.46 26.33
CA LYS A 285 13.54 -6.66 25.29
C LYS A 285 13.34 -8.11 24.95
N GLU A 286 12.10 -8.44 24.58
CA GLU A 286 11.75 -9.69 23.94
C GLU A 286 11.43 -9.38 22.46
N LEU A 287 12.30 -9.82 21.57
CA LEU A 287 12.16 -9.59 20.13
C LEU A 287 11.66 -10.83 19.40
N VAL A 288 10.53 -10.72 18.73
CA VAL A 288 9.99 -11.78 17.87
C VAL A 288 10.11 -11.34 16.44
N PHE A 289 10.99 -11.96 15.68
CA PHE A 289 11.16 -11.71 14.26
C PHE A 289 10.25 -12.62 13.44
N VAL A 290 9.50 -12.06 12.53
CA VAL A 290 8.55 -12.78 11.67
C VAL A 290 8.94 -12.53 10.22
N LEU A 291 9.39 -13.59 9.52
CA LEU A 291 9.82 -13.53 8.14
C LEU A 291 8.76 -14.16 7.23
N ASP A 292 8.29 -13.39 6.29
CA ASP A 292 7.50 -13.86 5.16
C ASP A 292 8.39 -14.69 4.21
N THR A 293 7.98 -15.94 3.98
CA THR A 293 8.62 -16.86 3.04
C THR A 293 7.66 -17.28 1.94
N SER A 294 6.63 -16.47 1.66
CA SER A 294 5.69 -16.68 0.57
C SER A 294 6.34 -16.52 -0.80
N GLY A 295 5.63 -16.94 -1.83
CA GLY A 295 6.15 -16.91 -3.19
C GLY A 295 6.50 -15.52 -3.71
N SER A 296 5.78 -14.46 -3.30
CA SER A 296 6.08 -13.06 -3.68
C SER A 296 7.44 -12.59 -3.15
N MET A 297 7.88 -13.13 -2.02
CA MET A 297 9.20 -12.89 -1.45
C MET A 297 10.34 -13.62 -2.17
N GLY A 298 10.05 -14.49 -3.17
CA GLY A 298 11.05 -15.31 -3.86
C GLY A 298 12.13 -14.48 -4.58
N GLY A 299 13.40 -14.90 -4.46
CA GLY A 299 14.54 -14.24 -5.08
C GLY A 299 15.15 -13.15 -4.23
N LEU A 300 15.32 -11.93 -4.78
CA LEU A 300 15.98 -10.82 -4.11
C LEU A 300 15.27 -10.36 -2.81
N PRO A 301 13.92 -10.29 -2.74
CA PRO A 301 13.23 -9.86 -1.51
C PRO A 301 13.61 -10.70 -0.28
N ILE A 302 13.52 -12.04 -0.38
CA ILE A 302 13.81 -12.90 0.77
C ILE A 302 15.28 -12.85 1.19
N GLU A 303 16.21 -12.73 0.24
CA GLU A 303 17.64 -12.64 0.57
C GLU A 303 17.95 -11.31 1.28
N THR A 304 17.30 -10.21 0.85
CA THR A 304 17.40 -8.91 1.52
C THR A 304 16.81 -8.97 2.92
N ALA A 305 15.61 -9.54 3.08
CA ALA A 305 14.97 -9.73 4.38
C ALA A 305 15.83 -10.56 5.36
N LYS A 306 16.39 -11.68 4.90
CA LYS A 306 17.33 -12.49 5.69
C LYS A 306 18.56 -11.70 6.13
N ARG A 307 19.08 -10.84 5.24
CA ARG A 307 20.23 -9.99 5.56
C ARG A 307 19.90 -8.96 6.64
N VAL A 308 18.77 -8.24 6.50
CA VAL A 308 18.28 -7.30 7.52
C VAL A 308 18.12 -8.01 8.86
N MET A 309 17.50 -9.19 8.85
CA MET A 309 17.26 -9.98 10.06
C MET A 309 18.56 -10.46 10.73
N ARG A 310 19.54 -10.91 9.96
CA ARG A 310 20.85 -11.30 10.51
C ARG A 310 21.55 -10.12 11.20
N LEU A 311 21.57 -8.98 10.56
CA LEU A 311 22.16 -7.76 11.14
C LEU A 311 21.42 -7.30 12.39
N ALA A 312 20.08 -7.41 12.39
CA ALA A 312 19.27 -7.12 13.57
C ALA A 312 19.55 -8.09 14.73
N LEU A 313 19.73 -9.38 14.44
CA LEU A 313 20.10 -10.40 15.44
C LEU A 313 21.49 -10.17 16.02
N GLU A 314 22.47 -9.77 15.19
CA GLU A 314 23.85 -9.47 15.62
C GLU A 314 23.91 -8.26 16.55
N GLY A 315 22.92 -7.35 16.45
CA GLY A 315 22.82 -6.18 17.32
C GLY A 315 22.16 -6.43 18.69
N LEU A 316 21.68 -7.63 18.98
CA LEU A 316 21.02 -7.94 20.26
C LEU A 316 22.02 -7.99 21.42
N TYR A 317 21.58 -7.54 22.60
CA TYR A 317 22.35 -7.70 23.82
C TYR A 317 22.14 -9.11 24.43
N GLU A 318 23.08 -9.60 25.21
CA GLU A 318 23.01 -10.92 25.85
C GLU A 318 21.80 -11.08 26.80
N HIS A 319 21.31 -9.97 27.36
CA HIS A 319 20.11 -9.95 28.23
C HIS A 319 18.79 -9.81 27.46
N ASP A 320 18.83 -9.52 26.17
CA ASP A 320 17.66 -9.56 25.32
C ASP A 320 17.26 -11.02 25.04
N THR A 321 15.97 -11.27 24.92
CA THR A 321 15.45 -12.55 24.46
C THR A 321 14.87 -12.43 23.06
N PHE A 322 14.94 -13.51 22.28
CA PHE A 322 14.40 -13.47 20.94
C PHE A 322 13.78 -14.79 20.49
N ASN A 323 12.95 -14.73 19.46
CA ASN A 323 12.46 -15.87 18.70
C ASN A 323 12.38 -15.54 17.21
N LEU A 324 12.31 -16.56 16.37
CA LEU A 324 12.12 -16.45 14.94
C LEU A 324 10.90 -17.24 14.50
N ILE A 325 10.05 -16.61 13.73
CA ILE A 325 8.88 -17.20 13.11
C ILE A 325 9.02 -17.00 11.61
N THR A 326 8.74 -18.04 10.82
CA THR A 326 8.59 -17.90 9.37
C THR A 326 7.22 -18.37 8.95
N PHE A 327 6.65 -17.74 7.93
CA PHE A 327 5.34 -18.14 7.42
C PHE A 327 5.28 -18.09 5.89
N SER A 328 4.48 -19.00 5.36
CA SER A 328 3.99 -19.04 3.98
C SER A 328 2.58 -19.65 4.01
N GLY A 329 2.32 -20.81 3.47
CA GLY A 329 1.09 -21.60 3.69
C GLY A 329 0.96 -22.11 5.13
N ASP A 330 2.10 -22.34 5.81
CA ASP A 330 2.19 -22.72 7.22
C ASP A 330 3.17 -21.84 7.98
N THR A 331 3.09 -21.93 9.33
CA THR A 331 3.94 -21.16 10.24
C THR A 331 4.95 -22.10 10.92
N SER A 332 6.23 -21.70 10.90
CA SER A 332 7.31 -22.41 11.59
C SER A 332 7.93 -21.52 12.66
N VAL A 333 8.02 -22.01 13.89
CA VAL A 333 8.60 -21.29 15.02
C VAL A 333 9.92 -21.97 15.40
N LEU A 334 10.99 -21.18 15.59
CA LEU A 334 12.32 -21.74 15.86
C LEU A 334 12.45 -22.30 17.26
N PHE A 335 11.96 -21.58 18.27
CA PHE A 335 12.01 -21.98 19.66
C PHE A 335 10.60 -22.00 20.27
N ASP A 336 10.31 -22.94 21.16
CA ASP A 336 9.01 -23.01 21.85
C ASP A 336 8.71 -21.75 22.68
N LYS A 337 9.75 -21.10 23.19
CA LYS A 337 9.70 -19.81 23.90
C LYS A 337 10.90 -18.95 23.49
N PRO A 338 10.80 -17.61 23.59
CA PRO A 338 11.95 -16.73 23.39
C PRO A 338 13.14 -17.11 24.25
N VAL A 339 14.33 -17.09 23.68
CA VAL A 339 15.60 -17.50 24.31
C VAL A 339 16.58 -16.34 24.36
N PRO A 340 17.52 -16.29 25.32
CA PRO A 340 18.57 -15.26 25.37
C PRO A 340 19.43 -15.24 24.10
N ALA A 341 19.91 -14.06 23.72
CA ALA A 341 20.72 -13.82 22.52
C ALA A 341 22.16 -14.32 22.67
N THR A 342 22.34 -15.59 23.07
CA THR A 342 23.66 -16.23 23.17
C THR A 342 24.20 -16.61 21.81
N LYS A 343 25.53 -16.73 21.69
CA LYS A 343 26.20 -17.15 20.44
C LYS A 343 25.63 -18.45 19.85
N ASP A 344 25.27 -19.40 20.70
CA ASP A 344 24.69 -20.68 20.27
C ASP A 344 23.27 -20.54 19.72
N ASN A 345 22.44 -19.73 20.38
CA ASN A 345 21.09 -19.47 19.91
C ASN A 345 21.09 -18.63 18.63
N LEU A 346 21.96 -17.65 18.52
CA LEU A 346 22.14 -16.86 17.27
C LEU A 346 22.62 -17.75 16.12
N ARG A 347 23.51 -18.73 16.38
CA ARG A 347 23.94 -19.68 15.35
C ARG A 347 22.75 -20.55 14.86
N LYS A 348 21.90 -21.04 15.77
CA LYS A 348 20.68 -21.80 15.41
C LYS A 348 19.72 -20.94 14.58
N ALA A 349 19.55 -19.66 14.95
CA ALA A 349 18.75 -18.70 14.22
C ALA A 349 19.25 -18.51 12.77
N ASN A 350 20.54 -18.31 12.58
CA ASN A 350 21.15 -18.19 11.26
C ASN A 350 20.96 -19.46 10.41
N GLN A 351 21.16 -20.65 11.00
CA GLN A 351 20.90 -21.93 10.32
C GLN A 351 19.43 -22.08 9.90
N PHE A 352 18.50 -21.66 10.78
CA PHE A 352 17.08 -21.70 10.48
C PHE A 352 16.73 -20.80 9.28
N LEU A 353 17.31 -19.61 9.20
CA LEU A 353 17.10 -18.67 8.10
C LEU A 353 17.71 -19.13 6.77
N GLU A 354 18.89 -19.79 6.80
CA GLU A 354 19.57 -20.25 5.59
C GLU A 354 18.72 -21.20 4.74
N GLY A 355 17.97 -22.08 5.41
CA GLY A 355 17.10 -23.05 4.73
C GLY A 355 15.82 -22.47 4.11
N LYS A 356 15.49 -21.19 4.37
CA LYS A 356 14.23 -20.61 3.93
C LYS A 356 14.33 -20.06 2.53
N ARG A 357 13.28 -20.33 1.73
CA ARG A 357 13.13 -19.84 0.35
C ARG A 357 11.74 -19.26 0.19
N GLY A 358 11.55 -18.33 -0.75
CA GLY A 358 10.25 -17.77 -1.05
C GLY A 358 9.43 -18.76 -1.89
N ASP A 359 8.41 -19.37 -1.26
CA ASP A 359 7.51 -20.33 -1.91
C ASP A 359 6.19 -20.47 -1.13
N GLY A 360 5.11 -20.82 -1.83
CA GLY A 360 3.79 -21.08 -1.24
C GLY A 360 2.92 -19.84 -1.02
N GLY A 361 1.84 -20.02 -0.26
CA GLY A 361 0.85 -18.98 0.05
C GLY A 361 1.33 -17.99 1.13
N THR A 362 0.42 -17.11 1.59
CA THR A 362 0.73 -16.05 2.57
C THR A 362 -0.29 -16.07 3.72
N GLU A 363 -0.24 -17.09 4.57
CA GLU A 363 -1.12 -17.26 5.73
C GLU A 363 -0.66 -16.39 6.92
N MET A 364 -0.61 -15.05 6.69
CA MET A 364 -0.06 -14.08 7.65
C MET A 364 -0.79 -14.08 8.99
N MET A 365 -2.12 -14.32 9.02
CA MET A 365 -2.89 -14.33 10.26
C MET A 365 -2.41 -15.40 11.26
N LYS A 366 -1.97 -16.56 10.79
CA LYS A 366 -1.41 -17.62 11.66
C LYS A 366 -0.12 -17.14 12.33
N ALA A 367 0.75 -16.48 11.55
CA ALA A 367 2.01 -15.94 12.06
C ALA A 367 1.79 -14.80 13.07
N ILE A 368 0.82 -13.93 12.81
CA ILE A 368 0.45 -12.84 13.74
C ILE A 368 -0.01 -13.40 15.08
N ARG A 369 -0.92 -14.37 15.09
CA ARG A 369 -1.37 -15.00 16.31
C ARG A 369 -0.24 -15.71 17.07
N ALA A 370 0.66 -16.38 16.36
CA ALA A 370 1.84 -17.00 16.96
C ALA A 370 2.80 -15.95 17.55
N ALA A 371 3.02 -14.83 16.85
CA ALA A 371 3.92 -13.78 17.29
C ALA A 371 3.36 -12.93 18.44
N LEU A 372 2.05 -12.77 18.53
CA LEU A 372 1.35 -11.97 19.54
C LEU A 372 0.85 -12.81 20.74
N ALA A 373 0.98 -14.15 20.69
CA ALA A 373 0.62 -15.00 21.81
C ALA A 373 1.32 -14.55 23.09
N ASP A 374 0.57 -14.50 24.21
CA ASP A 374 1.10 -14.07 25.50
C ASP A 374 2.28 -14.96 25.93
N THR A 375 3.37 -14.31 26.31
CA THR A 375 4.52 -14.96 26.95
C THR A 375 4.67 -14.42 28.36
N ASP A 376 5.24 -15.23 29.26
CA ASP A 376 5.43 -14.89 30.67
C ASP A 376 6.51 -13.80 30.94
N ALA A 377 6.88 -13.01 29.94
CA ALA A 377 7.91 -11.97 30.04
C ALA A 377 7.44 -10.80 30.91
N GLN A 378 7.57 -10.93 32.22
CA GLN A 378 7.03 -9.96 33.21
C GLN A 378 7.73 -8.60 33.21
N ASP A 379 8.97 -8.49 32.66
CA ASP A 379 9.77 -7.25 32.75
C ASP A 379 10.41 -6.83 31.39
N HIS A 380 10.02 -7.41 30.26
CA HIS A 380 10.57 -7.11 28.95
C HIS A 380 9.55 -6.36 28.07
N ILE A 381 10.03 -5.36 27.33
CA ILE A 381 9.22 -4.75 26.26
C ILE A 381 9.16 -5.76 25.11
N ARG A 382 7.95 -6.25 24.80
CA ARG A 382 7.75 -7.16 23.66
C ARG A 382 7.68 -6.38 22.37
N ILE A 383 8.56 -6.73 21.43
CA ILE A 383 8.67 -6.14 20.10
C ILE A 383 8.56 -7.24 19.06
N VAL A 384 7.60 -7.10 18.16
CA VAL A 384 7.37 -8.02 17.04
C VAL A 384 7.76 -7.31 15.75
N CYS A 385 8.66 -7.91 14.97
CA CYS A 385 9.18 -7.35 13.71
C CYS A 385 8.73 -8.21 12.54
N PHE A 386 7.83 -7.69 11.72
CA PHE A 386 7.39 -8.33 10.49
C PHE A 386 8.25 -7.89 9.31
N MET A 387 8.70 -8.84 8.50
CA MET A 387 9.40 -8.60 7.23
C MET A 387 8.62 -9.27 6.10
N THR A 388 7.96 -8.48 5.26
CA THR A 388 7.00 -8.94 4.24
C THR A 388 6.79 -7.87 3.17
N ASP A 389 6.25 -8.23 2.02
CA ASP A 389 5.69 -7.27 1.05
C ASP A 389 4.22 -6.90 1.36
N GLY A 390 3.56 -7.66 2.25
CA GLY A 390 2.22 -7.38 2.76
C GLY A 390 1.07 -7.65 1.78
N TYR A 391 1.28 -8.38 0.70
CA TYR A 391 0.24 -8.64 -0.30
C TYR A 391 -0.75 -9.73 0.11
N VAL A 392 -1.67 -9.37 1.01
CA VAL A 392 -2.78 -10.22 1.46
C VAL A 392 -4.13 -9.52 1.29
N GLY A 393 -5.22 -10.27 1.20
CA GLY A 393 -6.57 -9.73 1.01
C GLY A 393 -7.33 -9.46 2.30
N ASN A 394 -6.93 -10.10 3.41
CA ASN A 394 -7.56 -9.93 4.73
C ASN A 394 -6.82 -8.91 5.61
N ASP A 395 -6.37 -7.82 5.01
CA ASP A 395 -5.59 -6.77 5.66
C ASP A 395 -6.29 -6.13 6.87
N MET A 396 -7.58 -5.85 6.78
CA MET A 396 -8.36 -5.29 7.89
C MET A 396 -8.49 -6.25 9.08
N GLU A 397 -8.66 -7.56 8.83
CA GLU A 397 -8.70 -8.58 9.88
C GLU A 397 -7.37 -8.64 10.63
N ILE A 398 -6.25 -8.59 9.89
CA ILE A 398 -4.89 -8.57 10.43
C ILE A 398 -4.68 -7.38 11.36
N VAL A 399 -5.03 -6.18 10.89
CA VAL A 399 -4.92 -4.95 11.69
C VAL A 399 -5.78 -5.03 12.95
N GLY A 400 -7.01 -5.56 12.84
CA GLY A 400 -7.91 -5.80 13.97
C GLY A 400 -7.35 -6.79 14.99
N GLU A 401 -6.62 -7.82 14.56
CA GLU A 401 -5.96 -8.76 15.49
C GLU A 401 -4.84 -8.08 16.27
N ILE A 402 -4.00 -7.29 15.62
CA ILE A 402 -2.93 -6.52 16.28
C ILE A 402 -3.51 -5.57 17.34
N GLN A 403 -4.61 -4.90 17.04
CA GLN A 403 -5.27 -3.96 17.95
C GLN A 403 -5.71 -4.63 19.26
N ARG A 404 -6.01 -5.95 19.24
CA ARG A 404 -6.39 -6.73 20.44
C ARG A 404 -5.22 -7.00 21.38
N HIS A 405 -3.97 -6.76 20.93
CA HIS A 405 -2.73 -7.01 21.69
C HIS A 405 -1.99 -5.70 22.03
N PRO A 406 -2.56 -4.82 22.87
CA PRO A 406 -2.03 -3.46 23.10
C PRO A 406 -0.69 -3.41 23.83
N LYS A 407 -0.19 -4.53 24.37
CA LYS A 407 1.11 -4.63 25.06
C LYS A 407 2.27 -4.86 24.08
N ALA A 408 2.03 -5.45 22.93
CA ALA A 408 3.05 -5.68 21.92
C ALA A 408 3.34 -4.39 21.13
N ARG A 409 4.61 -4.20 20.74
CA ARG A 409 5.04 -3.20 19.76
C ARG A 409 5.29 -3.92 18.44
N VAL A 410 4.61 -3.49 17.37
CA VAL A 410 4.73 -4.12 16.06
C VAL A 410 5.50 -3.21 15.12
N PHE A 411 6.65 -3.67 14.66
CA PHE A 411 7.44 -3.03 13.61
C PHE A 411 7.22 -3.77 12.30
N SER A 412 7.03 -3.05 11.22
CA SER A 412 6.80 -3.60 9.89
C SER A 412 7.92 -3.21 8.94
N PHE A 413 8.56 -4.20 8.33
CA PHE A 413 9.55 -3.97 7.27
C PHE A 413 8.94 -4.37 5.93
N GLY A 414 8.65 -3.38 5.10
CA GLY A 414 8.21 -3.58 3.73
C GLY A 414 9.41 -3.84 2.83
N ILE A 415 9.52 -5.07 2.31
CA ILE A 415 10.66 -5.48 1.47
C ILE A 415 10.21 -5.52 0.02
N GLY A 416 10.66 -4.57 -0.78
CA GLY A 416 10.30 -4.50 -2.19
C GLY A 416 10.15 -3.07 -2.72
N ASN A 417 10.03 -2.94 -4.04
CA ASN A 417 9.89 -1.66 -4.74
C ASN A 417 8.42 -1.21 -4.89
N SER A 418 7.50 -2.07 -4.56
CA SER A 418 6.09 -1.82 -4.35
C SER A 418 5.62 -2.80 -3.29
N VAL A 419 4.98 -2.31 -2.24
CA VAL A 419 4.52 -3.09 -1.09
C VAL A 419 3.14 -2.61 -0.66
N ASN A 420 2.40 -3.41 0.09
CA ASN A 420 1.13 -2.98 0.66
C ASN A 420 1.37 -2.02 1.84
N ARG A 421 1.73 -0.76 1.55
CA ARG A 421 2.02 0.26 2.57
C ARG A 421 0.84 0.44 3.54
N PHE A 422 -0.40 0.34 3.05
CA PHE A 422 -1.58 0.42 3.92
C PHE A 422 -1.52 -0.59 5.06
N LEU A 423 -1.30 -1.88 4.74
CA LEU A 423 -1.23 -2.92 5.77
C LEU A 423 -0.06 -2.67 6.72
N LEU A 424 1.12 -2.43 6.18
CA LEU A 424 2.35 -2.29 6.97
C LEU A 424 2.31 -1.08 7.90
N ASP A 425 1.86 0.07 7.41
CA ASP A 425 1.70 1.27 8.23
C ASP A 425 0.63 1.07 9.31
N LYS A 426 -0.51 0.43 8.98
CA LYS A 426 -1.57 0.16 9.96
C LYS A 426 -1.17 -0.89 10.99
N MET A 427 -0.40 -1.91 10.62
CA MET A 427 0.18 -2.86 11.57
C MET A 427 1.07 -2.14 12.59
N ALA A 428 1.95 -1.25 12.12
CA ALA A 428 2.82 -0.47 12.96
C ALA A 428 2.02 0.54 13.83
N GLU A 429 1.08 1.27 13.25
CA GLU A 429 0.23 2.25 13.95
C GLU A 429 -0.57 1.60 15.09
N GLN A 430 -1.31 0.53 14.79
CA GLN A 430 -2.12 -0.16 15.79
C GLN A 430 -1.26 -0.94 16.80
N GLY A 431 -0.09 -1.38 16.36
CA GLY A 431 0.91 -2.04 17.21
C GLY A 431 1.85 -1.09 17.95
N ARG A 432 1.65 0.24 17.91
CA ARG A 432 2.49 1.24 18.61
C ARG A 432 3.98 1.15 18.27
N GLY A 433 4.31 0.72 17.07
CA GLY A 433 5.66 0.64 16.52
C GLY A 433 5.81 1.55 15.31
N GLU A 434 6.74 1.17 14.42
CA GLU A 434 7.04 1.94 13.21
C GLU A 434 7.11 1.04 11.97
N ALA A 435 6.80 1.62 10.80
CA ALA A 435 7.02 0.99 9.51
C ALA A 435 8.33 1.50 8.88
N GLU A 436 9.09 0.60 8.27
CA GLU A 436 10.31 0.86 7.51
C GLU A 436 10.22 0.20 6.14
N TYR A 437 10.80 0.82 5.12
CA TYR A 437 10.76 0.30 3.76
C TYR A 437 12.17 0.07 3.22
N VAL A 438 12.40 -1.13 2.70
CA VAL A 438 13.68 -1.55 2.14
C VAL A 438 13.49 -1.75 0.64
N PHE A 439 14.01 -0.82 -0.15
CA PHE A 439 13.94 -0.88 -1.60
C PHE A 439 14.99 -1.83 -2.17
N LEU A 440 14.61 -2.52 -3.24
CA LEU A 440 15.47 -3.47 -3.93
C LEU A 440 16.08 -2.79 -5.15
N ASN A 441 17.39 -2.57 -5.13
CA ASN A 441 18.13 -2.04 -6.25
C ASN A 441 18.85 -3.19 -6.98
N ARG A 442 18.86 -3.19 -8.31
CA ARG A 442 19.60 -4.19 -9.07
C ARG A 442 21.09 -3.93 -8.98
N GLY A 443 21.76 -4.57 -8.03
CA GLY A 443 23.23 -4.53 -7.87
C GLY A 443 23.63 -4.94 -6.47
N ASP A 444 24.35 -6.04 -6.31
CA ASP A 444 24.71 -6.70 -5.03
C ASP A 444 25.27 -5.75 -3.95
N GLN A 445 25.94 -4.69 -4.35
CA GLN A 445 26.57 -3.77 -3.40
C GLN A 445 25.59 -2.76 -2.82
N LYS A 446 24.68 -2.20 -3.65
CA LYS A 446 23.64 -1.25 -3.21
C LYS A 446 22.57 -1.91 -2.35
N ASP A 447 22.19 -3.16 -2.68
CA ASP A 447 21.25 -3.93 -1.84
C ASP A 447 21.84 -4.27 -0.48
N THR A 448 23.18 -4.47 -0.42
CA THR A 448 23.90 -4.70 0.83
C THR A 448 23.89 -3.46 1.71
N GLU A 449 24.10 -2.29 1.14
CA GLU A 449 24.09 -1.00 1.86
C GLU A 449 22.66 -0.67 2.36
N ALA A 450 21.64 -0.81 1.52
CA ALA A 450 20.24 -0.56 1.89
C ALA A 450 19.76 -1.48 3.04
N ALA A 451 20.11 -2.78 2.99
CA ALA A 451 19.80 -3.71 4.06
C ALA A 451 20.55 -3.37 5.36
N ALA A 452 21.82 -2.96 5.27
CA ALA A 452 22.63 -2.55 6.44
C ALA A 452 22.06 -1.28 7.08
N ASP A 453 21.64 -0.31 6.27
CA ASP A 453 21.05 0.93 6.77
C ASP A 453 19.70 0.69 7.42
N ALA A 454 18.83 -0.15 6.84
CA ALA A 454 17.55 -0.53 7.44
C ALA A 454 17.74 -1.25 8.78
N ALA A 455 18.67 -2.20 8.86
CA ALA A 455 18.98 -2.91 10.10
C ALA A 455 19.56 -1.97 11.16
N ARG A 456 20.43 -1.02 10.78
CA ARG A 456 20.99 -0.02 11.68
C ARG A 456 19.90 0.90 12.23
N ARG A 457 19.01 1.45 11.36
CA ARG A 457 17.89 2.29 11.80
C ARG A 457 16.96 1.53 12.75
N PHE A 458 16.61 0.28 12.42
CA PHE A 458 15.82 -0.57 13.30
C PHE A 458 16.47 -0.74 14.67
N TYR A 459 17.74 -1.12 14.70
CA TYR A 459 18.48 -1.31 15.94
C TYR A 459 18.53 -0.03 16.80
N GLU A 460 18.80 1.10 16.18
CA GLU A 460 18.82 2.40 16.86
C GLU A 460 17.45 2.78 17.44
N ARG A 461 16.36 2.47 16.73
CA ARG A 461 14.98 2.73 17.18
C ARG A 461 14.59 1.82 18.34
N VAL A 462 14.81 0.52 18.17
CA VAL A 462 14.45 -0.49 19.16
C VAL A 462 15.30 -0.39 20.44
N ARG A 463 16.53 0.11 20.31
CA ARG A 463 17.46 0.23 21.44
C ARG A 463 16.97 1.15 22.54
N SER A 464 16.41 2.30 22.17
CA SER A 464 15.91 3.29 23.13
C SER A 464 14.74 4.05 22.49
N PRO A 465 13.50 3.81 22.91
CA PRO A 465 12.39 4.65 22.50
C PRO A 465 12.65 6.09 22.98
N LEU A 466 12.39 7.07 22.10
CA LEU A 466 12.62 8.47 22.40
C LEU A 466 11.62 9.01 23.43
N LEU A 467 10.35 8.59 23.30
CA LEU A 467 9.27 9.00 24.19
C LEU A 467 8.17 7.94 24.22
N THR A 468 7.79 7.51 25.40
CA THR A 468 6.69 6.55 25.62
C THR A 468 5.63 7.11 26.53
N ASP A 469 4.46 6.46 26.60
CA ASP A 469 3.31 6.84 27.43
C ASP A 469 2.90 8.30 27.24
N ILE A 470 2.84 8.72 25.97
CA ILE A 470 2.59 10.11 25.57
C ILE A 470 1.16 10.51 25.87
N SER A 471 1.00 11.68 26.50
CA SER A 471 -0.28 12.34 26.75
C SER A 471 -0.19 13.84 26.58
N VAL A 472 -1.32 14.47 26.23
CA VAL A 472 -1.43 15.92 26.04
C VAL A 472 -2.44 16.49 27.04
N ASP A 473 -2.01 17.51 27.79
CA ASP A 473 -2.85 18.33 28.63
C ASP A 473 -3.06 19.69 27.93
N TRP A 474 -4.27 19.93 27.47
CA TRP A 474 -4.65 21.14 26.74
C TRP A 474 -4.77 22.39 27.60
N ASN A 475 -4.67 22.25 28.93
CA ASN A 475 -4.65 23.35 29.87
C ASN A 475 -5.78 24.38 29.68
N GLY A 476 -7.01 23.89 29.40
CA GLY A 476 -8.20 24.74 29.24
C GLY A 476 -8.37 25.40 27.87
N LEU A 477 -7.51 25.09 26.88
CA LEU A 477 -7.74 25.50 25.50
C LEU A 477 -9.05 24.88 24.95
N PRO A 478 -9.86 25.62 24.16
CA PRO A 478 -11.19 25.20 23.71
C PRO A 478 -11.11 24.21 22.55
N VAL A 479 -10.42 23.08 22.75
CA VAL A 479 -10.20 22.05 21.74
C VAL A 479 -11.13 20.86 21.94
N GLU A 480 -11.55 20.27 20.85
CA GLU A 480 -12.42 19.09 20.82
C GLU A 480 -12.02 18.16 19.69
N ASP A 481 -12.54 16.94 19.70
CA ASP A 481 -12.35 15.96 18.61
C ASP A 481 -10.90 15.81 18.15
N VAL A 482 -10.00 15.61 19.12
CA VAL A 482 -8.55 15.47 18.91
C VAL A 482 -8.20 14.05 18.52
N TYR A 483 -7.35 13.90 17.53
CA TYR A 483 -6.87 12.61 16.97
C TYR A 483 -5.35 12.61 16.76
N PRO A 484 -4.70 11.44 16.85
CA PRO A 484 -5.28 10.14 17.21
C PRO A 484 -5.75 10.12 18.67
N LYS A 485 -6.78 9.33 18.96
CA LYS A 485 -7.31 9.18 20.34
C LYS A 485 -6.27 8.60 21.30
N ARG A 486 -5.38 7.75 20.77
CA ARG A 486 -4.23 7.19 21.48
C ARG A 486 -2.97 7.60 20.75
N LEU A 487 -2.11 8.34 21.43
CA LEU A 487 -0.84 8.77 20.86
C LEU A 487 0.14 7.59 20.78
N PRO A 488 0.87 7.44 19.66
CA PRO A 488 1.88 6.40 19.52
C PRO A 488 3.10 6.67 20.41
N ASP A 489 3.86 5.64 20.73
CA ASP A 489 5.20 5.80 21.27
C ASP A 489 6.13 6.28 20.13
N LEU A 490 7.15 7.06 20.44
CA LEU A 490 8.12 7.56 19.46
C LEU A 490 9.43 6.79 19.59
N PHE A 491 9.81 6.10 18.53
CA PHE A 491 11.03 5.32 18.46
C PHE A 491 12.12 5.96 17.57
N SER A 492 11.74 6.94 16.77
CA SER A 492 12.62 7.67 15.88
C SER A 492 12.40 9.18 15.98
N ALA A 493 13.20 9.96 15.26
CA ALA A 493 13.04 11.42 15.17
C ALA A 493 11.84 11.85 14.30
N LYS A 494 10.81 11.00 14.17
CA LYS A 494 9.56 11.34 13.49
C LYS A 494 8.70 12.23 14.35
N PRO A 495 8.15 13.34 13.80
CA PRO A 495 7.26 14.20 14.55
C PRO A 495 5.93 13.49 14.84
N LEU A 496 5.34 13.84 15.96
CA LEU A 496 3.99 13.47 16.32
C LEU A 496 3.01 14.46 15.72
N PHE A 497 2.10 13.99 14.88
CA PHE A 497 1.01 14.80 14.35
C PHE A 497 -0.24 14.62 15.22
N ILE A 498 -0.81 15.73 15.68
CA ILE A 498 -2.07 15.75 16.42
C ILE A 498 -2.98 16.72 15.70
N THR A 499 -4.14 16.25 15.26
CA THR A 499 -5.16 17.09 14.61
C THR A 499 -6.41 17.16 15.46
N GLY A 500 -7.12 18.28 15.41
CA GLY A 500 -8.33 18.47 16.21
C GLY A 500 -9.17 19.64 15.72
N ARG A 501 -10.29 19.84 16.42
CA ARG A 501 -11.16 21.02 16.25
C ARG A 501 -11.00 21.95 17.42
N TYR A 502 -11.37 23.22 17.23
CA TYR A 502 -11.50 24.18 18.31
C TYR A 502 -12.77 25.03 18.16
N THR A 503 -13.38 25.34 19.28
CA THR A 503 -14.71 25.98 19.33
C THR A 503 -14.64 27.52 19.41
N GLY A 504 -13.52 28.08 19.82
CA GLY A 504 -13.32 29.53 19.96
C GLY A 504 -11.85 29.90 19.84
N ALA A 505 -11.59 31.18 19.53
CA ALA A 505 -10.24 31.72 19.54
C ALA A 505 -9.62 31.62 20.92
N ALA A 506 -8.37 31.21 21.02
CA ALA A 506 -7.62 31.13 22.25
C ALA A 506 -6.12 31.09 21.98
N SER A 507 -5.34 31.71 22.88
CA SER A 507 -3.89 31.58 22.96
C SER A 507 -3.53 31.03 24.31
N GLY A 508 -2.68 30.03 24.39
CA GLY A 508 -2.32 29.38 25.64
C GLY A 508 -1.17 28.41 25.50
N VAL A 509 -0.93 27.68 26.58
CA VAL A 509 0.15 26.68 26.64
C VAL A 509 -0.43 25.28 26.83
N MET A 510 -0.17 24.37 25.89
CA MET A 510 -0.40 22.95 26.08
C MET A 510 0.82 22.28 26.71
N ARG A 511 0.61 21.15 27.36
CA ARG A 511 1.67 20.34 27.97
C ARG A 511 1.74 18.97 27.40
N LEU A 512 2.87 18.61 26.79
CA LEU A 512 3.21 17.27 26.35
C LEU A 512 3.88 16.53 27.51
N ARG A 513 3.31 15.39 27.92
CA ARG A 513 3.83 14.54 28.98
C ARG A 513 4.18 13.17 28.42
N GLY A 514 5.15 12.51 29.02
CA GLY A 514 5.54 11.14 28.65
C GLY A 514 6.71 10.65 29.49
N LYS A 515 7.39 9.60 29.01
CA LYS A 515 8.62 9.09 29.61
C LYS A 515 9.72 9.03 28.54
N ALA A 516 10.86 9.67 28.83
CA ALA A 516 12.07 9.60 28.03
C ALA A 516 13.12 8.83 28.82
N ALA A 517 13.63 7.71 28.25
CA ALA A 517 14.56 6.80 28.96
C ALA A 517 14.08 6.42 30.40
N GLY A 518 12.77 6.19 30.57
CA GLY A 518 12.18 5.84 31.88
C GLY A 518 11.92 7.02 32.83
N ALA A 519 12.49 8.21 32.58
CA ALA A 519 12.27 9.42 33.37
C ALA A 519 11.05 10.20 32.89
N ASP A 520 10.39 10.94 33.80
CA ASP A 520 9.27 11.79 33.45
C ASP A 520 9.72 12.92 32.50
N PHE A 521 8.98 13.08 31.41
CA PHE A 521 9.17 14.12 30.41
C PHE A 521 8.00 15.09 30.43
N LEU A 522 8.31 16.37 30.43
CA LEU A 522 7.34 17.48 30.36
C LEU A 522 7.87 18.52 29.38
N ARG A 523 7.05 18.94 28.43
CA ARG A 523 7.33 20.03 27.51
C ARG A 523 6.11 20.96 27.39
N GLU A 524 6.34 22.22 27.46
CA GLU A 524 5.31 23.27 27.28
C GLU A 524 5.42 23.83 25.86
N ILE A 525 4.27 23.95 25.17
CA ILE A 525 4.17 24.37 23.79
C ILE A 525 3.11 25.46 23.69
N ASN A 526 3.49 26.61 23.12
CA ASN A 526 2.55 27.69 22.85
C ASN A 526 1.63 27.33 21.69
N VAL A 527 0.34 27.47 21.88
CA VAL A 527 -0.70 27.22 20.86
C VAL A 527 -1.50 28.49 20.69
N ASP A 528 -1.64 28.92 19.43
CA ASP A 528 -2.50 30.03 19.02
C ASP A 528 -3.59 29.52 18.07
N LEU A 529 -4.84 29.72 18.47
CA LEU A 529 -6.05 29.31 17.77
C LEU A 529 -6.80 30.60 17.37
N PRO A 530 -6.66 31.05 16.10
CA PRO A 530 -7.20 32.34 15.67
C PRO A 530 -8.73 32.30 15.54
N ASP A 531 -9.36 33.51 15.63
CA ASP A 531 -10.80 33.66 15.41
C ASP A 531 -11.20 33.55 13.94
N SER A 532 -10.30 33.89 13.02
CA SER A 532 -10.46 33.75 11.58
C SER A 532 -9.11 33.44 10.93
N GLU A 533 -9.05 32.40 10.12
CA GLU A 533 -7.89 32.03 9.30
C GLU A 533 -8.37 31.25 8.07
N GLU A 534 -8.36 31.91 6.93
CA GLU A 534 -8.84 31.33 5.66
C GLU A 534 -7.81 30.43 4.98
N ARG A 535 -6.53 30.60 5.31
CA ARG A 535 -5.47 29.70 4.80
C ARG A 535 -5.62 28.30 5.41
N HIS A 536 -4.97 27.34 4.77
CA HIS A 536 -4.93 25.96 5.24
C HIS A 536 -6.30 25.26 5.33
N ASP A 537 -7.22 25.56 4.39
CA ASP A 537 -8.55 24.92 4.29
C ASP A 537 -8.49 23.39 4.23
N ALA A 538 -7.36 22.84 3.75
CA ALA A 538 -7.06 21.40 3.74
C ALA A 538 -7.09 20.76 5.14
N LEU A 539 -6.88 21.53 6.24
CA LEU A 539 -6.90 20.99 7.61
C LEU A 539 -8.26 20.41 7.97
N ALA A 540 -9.36 20.98 7.46
CA ALA A 540 -10.70 20.43 7.66
C ALA A 540 -10.83 19.02 7.05
N SER A 541 -10.33 18.84 5.82
CA SER A 541 -10.33 17.54 5.12
C SER A 541 -9.41 16.53 5.79
N LEU A 542 -8.24 16.95 6.25
CA LEU A 542 -7.28 16.09 6.97
C LEU A 542 -7.85 15.64 8.33
N TRP A 543 -8.48 16.55 9.07
CA TRP A 543 -9.15 16.20 10.33
C TRP A 543 -10.28 15.18 10.08
N ALA A 544 -11.13 15.43 9.10
CA ALA A 544 -12.23 14.52 8.78
C ALA A 544 -11.72 13.16 8.34
N ARG A 545 -10.64 13.10 7.54
CA ARG A 545 -9.99 11.85 7.16
C ARG A 545 -9.47 11.08 8.37
N THR A 546 -8.77 11.77 9.29
CA THR A 546 -8.25 11.13 10.51
C THR A 546 -9.37 10.61 11.40
N ARG A 547 -10.49 11.35 11.51
CA ARG A 547 -11.69 10.88 12.23
C ARG A 547 -12.32 9.66 11.55
N ILE A 548 -12.39 9.62 10.23
CA ILE A 548 -12.86 8.44 9.48
C ILE A 548 -11.96 7.24 9.79
N ASP A 549 -10.65 7.40 9.82
CA ASP A 549 -9.71 6.33 10.16
C ASP A 549 -9.91 5.81 11.60
N ASP A 550 -10.19 6.69 12.56
CA ASP A 550 -10.52 6.32 13.94
C ASP A 550 -11.85 5.53 14.03
N LEU A 551 -12.85 5.93 13.25
CA LEU A 551 -14.12 5.20 13.16
C LEU A 551 -13.93 3.82 12.53
N MET A 552 -13.15 3.71 11.46
CA MET A 552 -12.80 2.43 10.83
C MET A 552 -12.10 1.49 11.81
N ALA A 553 -11.22 2.04 12.66
CA ALA A 553 -10.52 1.26 13.69
C ALA A 553 -11.45 0.65 14.75
N GLN A 554 -12.70 1.14 14.88
CA GLN A 554 -13.69 0.59 15.81
C GLN A 554 -14.37 -0.66 15.25
N ASP A 555 -14.26 -0.96 13.95
CA ASP A 555 -14.91 -2.10 13.32
C ASP A 555 -14.15 -2.67 12.09
N TYR A 556 -12.86 -2.91 12.23
CA TYR A 556 -12.07 -3.54 11.15
C TYR A 556 -12.64 -4.89 10.69
N GLY A 557 -13.20 -5.68 11.60
CA GLY A 557 -13.82 -6.96 11.27
C GLY A 557 -15.06 -6.81 10.39
N GLY A 558 -15.92 -5.85 10.71
CA GLY A 558 -17.10 -5.53 9.89
C GLY A 558 -16.73 -4.98 8.53
N LEU A 559 -15.71 -4.12 8.47
CA LEU A 559 -15.16 -3.59 7.20
C LEU A 559 -14.59 -4.69 6.31
N GLN A 560 -13.88 -5.67 6.90
CA GLN A 560 -13.33 -6.82 6.15
C GLN A 560 -14.42 -7.69 5.52
N THR A 561 -15.48 -7.95 6.27
CA THR A 561 -16.55 -8.88 5.86
C THR A 561 -17.73 -8.20 5.15
N GLY A 562 -17.75 -6.87 5.05
CA GLY A 562 -18.86 -6.09 4.52
C GLY A 562 -20.08 -5.99 5.48
N ASN A 563 -19.89 -6.33 6.78
CA ASN A 563 -20.93 -6.27 7.82
C ASN A 563 -20.61 -5.20 8.87
N VAL A 564 -20.45 -3.97 8.42
CA VAL A 564 -20.07 -2.84 9.27
C VAL A 564 -21.21 -2.48 10.22
N LYS A 565 -20.86 -2.07 11.45
CA LYS A 565 -21.84 -1.53 12.40
C LYS A 565 -22.50 -0.30 11.82
N LYS A 566 -23.83 -0.23 11.90
CA LYS A 566 -24.61 0.85 11.26
C LYS A 566 -24.23 2.26 11.73
N ASP A 567 -23.98 2.43 13.01
CA ASP A 567 -23.55 3.72 13.58
C ASP A 567 -22.20 4.17 13.03
N VAL A 568 -21.26 3.24 12.86
CA VAL A 568 -19.95 3.51 12.24
C VAL A 568 -20.10 3.86 10.77
N GLU A 569 -20.89 3.09 10.01
CA GLU A 569 -21.18 3.32 8.58
C GLU A 569 -21.85 4.69 8.36
N GLU A 570 -22.89 5.00 9.13
CA GLU A 570 -23.61 6.26 9.01
C GLU A 570 -22.74 7.47 9.34
N GLU A 571 -21.89 7.38 10.38
CA GLU A 571 -21.02 8.48 10.76
C GLU A 571 -19.90 8.69 9.72
N ILE A 572 -19.27 7.62 9.20
CA ILE A 572 -18.30 7.71 8.11
C ILE A 572 -18.96 8.31 6.86
N THR A 573 -20.16 7.86 6.52
CA THR A 573 -20.92 8.39 5.37
C THR A 573 -21.22 9.87 5.54
N ARG A 574 -21.67 10.29 6.73
CA ARG A 574 -21.97 11.69 7.06
C ARG A 574 -20.72 12.55 6.90
N LEU A 575 -19.58 12.14 7.47
CA LEU A 575 -18.32 12.84 7.33
C LEU A 575 -17.87 12.94 5.86
N GLY A 576 -18.02 11.85 5.11
CA GLY A 576 -17.71 11.83 3.68
C GLY A 576 -18.51 12.87 2.89
N LEU A 577 -19.81 12.97 3.14
CA LEU A 577 -20.71 13.93 2.47
C LEU A 577 -20.43 15.37 2.94
N ASP A 578 -20.32 15.61 4.26
CA ASP A 578 -20.14 16.96 4.85
C ASP A 578 -18.81 17.59 4.42
N TYR A 579 -17.72 16.80 4.39
CA TYR A 579 -16.38 17.25 4.03
C TYR A 579 -16.01 17.00 2.57
N ARG A 580 -16.94 16.44 1.78
CA ARG A 580 -16.73 16.06 0.39
C ARG A 580 -15.57 15.07 0.22
N LEU A 581 -15.44 14.14 1.14
CA LEU A 581 -14.38 13.14 1.15
C LEU A 581 -14.89 11.81 0.63
N MET A 582 -14.05 11.18 -0.15
CA MET A 582 -14.25 9.82 -0.57
C MET A 582 -14.00 8.85 0.57
N THR A 583 -14.89 7.87 0.72
CA THR A 583 -14.82 6.79 1.69
C THR A 583 -15.29 5.49 1.06
N GLN A 584 -15.26 4.38 1.77
CA GLN A 584 -15.87 3.13 1.29
C GLN A 584 -17.39 3.23 1.07
N PHE A 585 -18.05 4.25 1.64
CA PHE A 585 -19.52 4.47 1.59
C PHE A 585 -19.93 5.70 0.79
N THR A 586 -18.97 6.47 0.30
CA THR A 586 -19.20 7.66 -0.54
C THR A 586 -18.31 7.63 -1.77
N SER A 587 -18.88 7.99 -2.92
CA SER A 587 -18.21 7.96 -4.21
C SER A 587 -18.36 9.29 -4.94
N PHE A 588 -17.39 9.64 -5.77
CA PHE A 588 -17.52 10.76 -6.69
C PHE A 588 -18.15 10.29 -8.00
N ILE A 589 -19.10 11.06 -8.48
CA ILE A 589 -19.75 10.86 -9.77
C ILE A 589 -19.75 12.14 -10.58
N ALA A 590 -19.30 12.07 -11.84
CA ALA A 590 -19.43 13.14 -12.83
C ALA A 590 -20.20 12.60 -14.03
N VAL A 591 -21.26 13.28 -14.46
CA VAL A 591 -22.11 12.87 -15.59
C VAL A 591 -22.19 14.02 -16.58
N ASP A 592 -21.88 13.74 -17.85
CA ASP A 592 -22.08 14.71 -18.94
C ASP A 592 -23.58 14.82 -19.27
N ASP A 593 -24.10 16.03 -19.45
CA ASP A 593 -25.48 16.26 -19.82
C ASP A 593 -25.78 15.87 -21.28
N VAL A 594 -24.75 15.73 -22.10
CA VAL A 594 -24.88 15.44 -23.53
C VAL A 594 -24.91 13.92 -23.76
N VAL A 595 -25.95 13.45 -24.45
CA VAL A 595 -26.02 12.08 -24.95
C VAL A 595 -25.12 11.96 -26.18
N THR A 596 -23.96 11.31 -26.01
CA THR A 596 -22.93 11.22 -27.07
C THR A 596 -22.93 9.88 -27.81
N ALA A 597 -23.47 8.84 -27.19
CA ALA A 597 -23.42 7.48 -27.71
C ALA A 597 -24.71 6.68 -27.43
N PRO A 598 -25.86 7.05 -28.04
CA PRO A 598 -27.10 6.29 -27.87
C PRO A 598 -26.96 4.87 -28.49
N GLY A 599 -27.76 3.92 -28.02
CA GLY A 599 -27.80 2.54 -28.54
C GLY A 599 -27.33 1.51 -27.53
N GLU A 600 -26.73 0.41 -27.99
CA GLU A 600 -26.32 -0.74 -27.18
C GLU A 600 -25.41 -0.39 -25.98
N ALA A 601 -25.36 -1.27 -24.98
CA ALA A 601 -24.49 -1.09 -23.80
C ALA A 601 -23.02 -1.01 -24.21
N PRO A 602 -22.18 -0.19 -23.55
CA PRO A 602 -20.76 -0.09 -23.88
C PRO A 602 -20.04 -1.38 -23.57
N GLN A 603 -19.05 -1.73 -24.40
CA GLN A 603 -18.18 -2.87 -24.14
C GLN A 603 -17.22 -2.56 -23.00
N ARG A 604 -17.20 -3.42 -21.98
CA ARG A 604 -16.29 -3.25 -20.84
C ARG A 604 -14.84 -3.52 -21.25
N ALA A 605 -13.93 -2.65 -20.85
CA ALA A 605 -12.49 -2.75 -21.10
C ALA A 605 -11.74 -2.50 -19.79
N ALA A 606 -11.23 -3.55 -19.18
CA ALA A 606 -10.37 -3.42 -18.01
C ALA A 606 -8.97 -2.91 -18.41
N VAL A 607 -8.41 -2.03 -17.61
CA VAL A 607 -7.03 -1.57 -17.73
C VAL A 607 -6.16 -2.50 -16.90
N PRO A 608 -5.24 -3.27 -17.51
CA PRO A 608 -4.36 -4.14 -16.74
C PRO A 608 -3.27 -3.34 -16.05
N MET A 609 -2.83 -3.80 -14.89
CA MET A 609 -1.71 -3.26 -14.14
C MET A 609 -0.38 -3.90 -14.54
N ALA A 610 0.72 -3.18 -14.34
CA ALA A 610 2.05 -3.78 -14.38
C ALA A 610 2.24 -4.76 -13.23
N MET A 611 3.06 -5.80 -13.41
CA MET A 611 3.58 -6.56 -12.27
C MET A 611 4.58 -5.69 -11.51
N PRO A 612 4.52 -5.68 -10.16
CA PRO A 612 5.52 -5.01 -9.34
C PRO A 612 6.94 -5.44 -9.71
N ASN A 613 7.85 -4.47 -9.78
CA ASN A 613 9.23 -4.74 -10.16
C ASN A 613 9.89 -5.72 -9.18
N GLY A 614 10.48 -6.79 -9.72
CA GLY A 614 11.08 -7.87 -8.92
C GLY A 614 10.14 -9.04 -8.61
N MET A 615 8.83 -8.92 -8.80
CA MET A 615 7.85 -9.97 -8.56
C MET A 615 7.63 -10.86 -9.80
N ARG A 616 7.29 -12.15 -9.58
CA ARG A 616 6.95 -13.11 -10.64
C ARG A 616 5.53 -13.63 -10.44
N MET A 617 4.77 -13.79 -11.52
CA MET A 617 3.36 -14.21 -11.49
C MET A 617 3.13 -15.58 -10.82
N GLY A 618 4.06 -16.52 -10.95
CA GLY A 618 4.01 -17.84 -10.30
C GLY A 618 4.32 -17.84 -8.81
N ALA A 619 4.62 -16.67 -8.24
CA ALA A 619 5.05 -16.55 -6.86
C ALA A 619 3.89 -16.30 -5.86
N VAL A 620 2.68 -15.96 -6.34
CA VAL A 620 1.51 -15.76 -5.48
C VAL A 620 0.74 -17.08 -5.40
N GLY A 621 1.05 -17.89 -4.40
CA GLY A 621 0.34 -19.15 -4.14
C GLY A 621 -1.14 -18.87 -3.85
N GLY A 622 -2.02 -19.38 -4.70
CA GLY A 622 -3.47 -19.14 -4.65
C GLY A 622 -4.05 -18.59 -5.94
N LEU A 623 -3.23 -17.99 -6.81
CA LEU A 623 -3.49 -18.08 -8.23
C LEU A 623 -3.34 -19.58 -8.53
N SER A 624 -4.49 -20.31 -8.51
CA SER A 624 -4.51 -21.70 -8.98
C SER A 624 -3.55 -21.75 -10.16
N GLU A 625 -2.73 -22.78 -10.22
CA GLU A 625 -2.11 -23.14 -11.47
C GLU A 625 -3.19 -22.91 -12.54
N SER A 626 -3.19 -21.77 -13.19
CA SER A 626 -3.61 -21.74 -14.55
C SER A 626 -2.57 -22.63 -15.18
N VAL A 627 -2.84 -23.93 -15.19
CA VAL A 627 -2.42 -24.76 -16.26
C VAL A 627 -2.85 -23.94 -17.45
N VAL A 628 -1.91 -23.18 -18.02
CA VAL A 628 -1.98 -22.82 -19.40
C VAL A 628 -1.96 -24.18 -20.06
N VAL A 629 -3.15 -24.76 -20.17
CA VAL A 629 -3.42 -25.71 -21.22
C VAL A 629 -3.29 -24.83 -22.46
N THR A 630 -2.05 -24.67 -22.93
CA THR A 630 -1.80 -24.61 -24.32
C THR A 630 -2.43 -25.90 -24.81
N SER A 631 -3.76 -25.85 -25.10
CA SER A 631 -4.30 -26.78 -26.07
C SER A 631 -3.44 -26.49 -27.29
N SER A 632 -2.40 -27.29 -27.48
CA SER A 632 -1.90 -27.55 -28.80
C SER A 632 -3.17 -27.96 -29.57
N VAL A 633 -3.70 -27.05 -30.36
CA VAL A 633 -4.66 -27.41 -31.41
C VAL A 633 -3.93 -28.51 -32.15
N GLU A 634 -4.37 -29.76 -31.93
CA GLU A 634 -3.98 -30.85 -32.81
C GLU A 634 -4.37 -30.39 -34.20
N THR A 635 -3.39 -29.88 -34.93
CA THR A 635 -3.54 -29.61 -36.34
C THR A 635 -3.73 -31.01 -36.96
N ILE A 636 -5.00 -31.36 -37.15
CA ILE A 636 -5.35 -32.56 -37.94
C ILE A 636 -4.72 -32.35 -39.32
N ASN A 637 -3.62 -33.00 -39.56
CA ASN A 637 -2.98 -33.00 -40.87
C ASN A 637 -3.83 -33.87 -41.79
N THR A 638 -4.73 -33.22 -42.55
CA THR A 638 -5.64 -33.88 -43.46
C THR A 638 -4.95 -34.42 -44.72
N SER A 639 -3.63 -34.26 -44.87
CA SER A 639 -2.86 -34.64 -46.04
C SER A 639 -1.98 -35.90 -45.87
N SER A 640 -1.86 -36.46 -44.67
CA SER A 640 -1.13 -37.72 -44.42
C SER A 640 -1.80 -38.59 -43.36
N ALA A 641 -1.74 -39.89 -43.48
CA ALA A 641 -2.27 -40.86 -42.53
C ALA A 641 -1.29 -41.16 -41.36
N GLU A 642 -0.27 -40.33 -41.18
CA GLU A 642 0.71 -40.49 -40.11
C GLU A 642 0.23 -39.75 -38.82
N ILE A 643 0.18 -40.50 -37.73
CA ILE A 643 -0.08 -39.96 -36.39
C ILE A 643 1.28 -39.61 -35.80
N ALA A 644 1.60 -38.30 -35.74
CA ALA A 644 2.81 -37.79 -35.09
C ALA A 644 2.46 -37.18 -33.74
N THR A 645 3.09 -37.64 -32.67
CA THR A 645 2.96 -37.10 -31.34
C THR A 645 4.31 -36.52 -30.91
N THR A 646 4.34 -35.23 -30.51
CA THR A 646 5.54 -34.59 -29.99
C THR A 646 5.53 -34.71 -28.47
N ILE A 647 6.60 -35.28 -27.92
CA ILE A 647 6.81 -35.36 -26.46
C ILE A 647 7.68 -34.16 -26.06
N GLU A 648 7.17 -33.26 -25.19
CA GLU A 648 7.93 -32.10 -24.74
C GLU A 648 9.11 -32.49 -23.87
N HIS A 649 10.19 -31.69 -23.95
CA HIS A 649 11.47 -31.92 -23.27
C HIS A 649 11.31 -32.10 -21.75
N ARG A 650 10.40 -31.33 -21.13
CA ARG A 650 10.10 -31.41 -19.72
C ARG A 650 9.51 -32.74 -19.25
N ARG A 651 8.69 -33.39 -20.08
CA ARG A 651 8.15 -34.74 -19.80
C ARG A 651 9.22 -35.84 -19.92
N LEU A 652 10.25 -35.64 -20.73
CA LEU A 652 11.35 -36.60 -20.89
C LEU A 652 12.23 -36.65 -19.63
N ASP A 653 12.32 -35.54 -18.88
CA ASP A 653 13.11 -35.44 -17.67
C ASP A 653 12.43 -36.05 -16.43
N GLU A 654 11.10 -36.10 -16.40
CA GLU A 654 10.29 -36.59 -15.29
C GLU A 654 9.92 -38.07 -15.35
N LEU A 655 10.20 -38.74 -16.46
CA LEU A 655 9.88 -40.17 -16.63
C LEU A 655 10.98 -41.06 -16.02
N PRO A 656 10.60 -42.08 -15.22
CA PRO A 656 11.55 -43.04 -14.64
C PRO A 656 11.97 -44.09 -15.68
N LEU A 657 12.79 -43.70 -16.65
CA LEU A 657 13.31 -44.60 -17.70
C LEU A 657 14.78 -44.93 -17.43
N ASN A 658 15.12 -46.21 -17.51
CA ASN A 658 16.44 -46.72 -17.08
C ASN A 658 17.62 -46.38 -17.99
N MET A 659 17.41 -45.95 -19.21
CA MET A 659 18.42 -45.37 -20.09
C MET A 659 17.75 -44.52 -21.16
N ARG A 660 17.62 -43.26 -20.95
CA ARG A 660 16.94 -42.27 -21.84
C ARG A 660 17.32 -42.39 -23.33
N GLN A 661 17.09 -43.59 -23.93
CA GLN A 661 17.32 -43.84 -25.32
C GLN A 661 16.06 -43.55 -26.15
N ALA A 662 16.21 -42.97 -27.32
CA ALA A 662 15.09 -42.53 -28.18
C ALA A 662 14.07 -43.65 -28.49
N THR A 663 14.51 -44.90 -28.54
CA THR A 663 13.67 -46.09 -28.76
C THR A 663 12.74 -46.42 -27.58
N GLU A 664 13.08 -46.04 -26.35
CA GLU A 664 12.22 -46.26 -25.20
C GLU A 664 11.07 -45.24 -25.14
N PHE A 665 11.29 -44.05 -25.65
CA PHE A 665 10.23 -43.02 -25.73
C PHE A 665 9.14 -43.40 -26.77
N ALA A 666 9.50 -44.13 -27.82
CA ALA A 666 8.53 -44.58 -28.80
C ALA A 666 7.46 -45.53 -28.22
N LYS A 667 7.75 -46.20 -27.10
CA LYS A 667 6.81 -47.11 -26.41
C LYS A 667 5.72 -46.36 -25.62
N LEU A 668 5.89 -45.09 -25.41
CA LEU A 668 4.93 -44.22 -24.67
C LEU A 668 3.85 -43.65 -25.58
N VAL A 669 3.97 -43.82 -26.89
CA VAL A 669 3.01 -43.33 -27.88
C VAL A 669 2.01 -44.43 -28.21
N ALA A 670 0.72 -44.20 -28.00
CA ALA A 670 -0.32 -45.16 -28.33
C ALA A 670 -0.35 -45.43 -29.83
N GLY A 671 -0.17 -46.71 -30.21
CA GLY A 671 -0.15 -47.17 -31.62
C GLY A 671 1.22 -47.33 -32.25
N ALA A 672 2.33 -47.06 -31.52
CA ALA A 672 3.67 -47.37 -32.02
C ALA A 672 3.94 -48.87 -31.97
N ALA A 673 4.26 -49.48 -33.11
CA ALA A 673 4.71 -50.89 -33.19
C ALA A 673 6.21 -50.95 -32.86
N PRO A 674 6.69 -51.94 -32.08
CA PRO A 674 8.12 -52.15 -31.89
C PRO A 674 8.75 -52.58 -33.22
N THR A 675 9.76 -51.89 -33.68
CA THR A 675 10.63 -52.30 -34.80
C THR A 675 11.76 -53.16 -34.26
#